data_51e3235c0c6d3875c6d3a4cb72b224d0
#
_entry.id   51e3235c0c6d3875c6d3a4cb72b224d0
#
_cell.length_a   1.000
_cell.length_b   1.000
_cell.length_c   1.000
_cell.angle_alpha   90.00
_cell.angle_beta   90.00
_cell.angle_gamma   90.00
#
_symmetry.space_group_name_H-M   'P 1'
#
loop_
_entity.id
_entity.type
_entity.pdbx_description
1 polymer ?
#
loop_
_entity_poly.entity_id
_entity_poly.type
_entity_poly.pdbx_seq_one_letter_code
_entity_poly.pdbx_strand_id
1 'polypeptide(L)'
;MPDSPRFAPGWPGITPTWTSSAKCGIGTSAGRSSPLWYTLSHGIVNEVYFPRLDTACIRDLQLIVTDGESFFSEEKRHTESTITLPEEGIPLYRMENACREGRYRIEKEILSDPARPVLLQRVRFKPLAGPAERYRLHVLLAPHLHNRGSGNTAWCGDYKGVPMLFARRHGYALALASSLPWRGRSAGFSGPSDGWQDLVRHFRMTWFYDRAENGNVALTGEIALEPSADGFLLALGFGENEWEAGQRARSSILEGFDAVRSAFVEEWRRWQEELVPLERRPRRGSLFRTSAMVLKSHESKAFPGGLIASLSVPWGQAKGDDDLGGYHLLWPRDLVETAGGLLALGARRDARRVLRYLQTTQCEDGHWPQNMWLDGNPYWQGVQLDETAFPVLLCDLALRNKALGQEEAARLWPMVRSAAAFLVQNGPVTQQDRWEEDPGYSPFTLAVTVAALLAAAEWAEGAGEGEAAAYLRETADAWNDSIERWTFATGTDLAAELGVSGYYVRIAPPDSADACSPVQGFVPIKNRPIGQSAAPAAQILSPDALALVRFGLRAPDDPRILDTLRALDARLRVVTPAGPCWKRYSGDGYGEHEDGSPFDGTGVGRPWPLLTGERAHYELAAGRREEARRLLHTMEALAGTGGMLPEQVWDGADIPARELFLGRPSGSAMPLAWAHAEYLKLLRSLKEGRIFDLPPQTAQRYLRDPPAPRFRVWRFGHRCRRLEGRELDLRIETLQRAVVHWSTDDWASARDTETRSTGLGIHVADLPAAGLPQGAWVRFTFYWPDAARWEGEDFEVEVG
;
A
#
# COMPACT_ATOMS: atom_id res chain seq x y z
N MET A 1 -32.86 -46.76 -4.61
CA MET A 1 -32.56 -45.50 -5.33
C MET A 1 -31.75 -44.63 -4.38
N PRO A 2 -30.67 -44.00 -4.76
CA PRO A 2 -30.10 -43.00 -3.92
C PRO A 2 -31.16 -41.93 -3.67
N ASP A 3 -31.36 -41.53 -2.40
CA ASP A 3 -32.30 -40.47 -2.03
C ASP A 3 -31.96 -39.20 -2.85
N SER A 4 -33.01 -38.51 -3.31
CA SER A 4 -32.85 -37.24 -4.05
C SER A 4 -32.08 -36.24 -3.16
N PRO A 5 -31.11 -35.49 -3.70
CA PRO A 5 -30.33 -34.57 -2.89
C PRO A 5 -31.24 -33.54 -2.23
N ARG A 6 -31.00 -33.30 -0.91
CA ARG A 6 -31.75 -32.33 -0.10
C ARG A 6 -31.16 -30.94 -0.32
N PHE A 7 -31.84 -30.09 -1.05
CA PHE A 7 -31.46 -28.70 -1.28
C PHE A 7 -31.76 -27.82 -0.08
N ALA A 8 -30.83 -26.92 0.23
CA ALA A 8 -31.03 -25.94 1.28
C ALA A 8 -32.08 -24.88 0.90
N PRO A 9 -33.00 -24.50 1.79
CA PRO A 9 -33.94 -23.40 1.60
C PRO A 9 -33.28 -22.04 1.85
N GLY A 10 -33.89 -20.95 1.36
CA GLY A 10 -33.49 -19.58 1.71
C GLY A 10 -32.53 -18.94 0.72
N TRP A 11 -32.54 -19.36 -0.52
CA TRP A 11 -31.82 -18.68 -1.60
C TRP A 11 -32.20 -17.19 -1.70
N PRO A 12 -31.23 -16.29 -1.99
CA PRO A 12 -29.79 -16.47 -2.19
C PRO A 12 -28.93 -16.36 -0.92
N GLY A 13 -29.49 -16.36 0.27
CA GLY A 13 -28.87 -16.01 1.53
C GLY A 13 -28.89 -14.50 1.81
N ILE A 14 -28.26 -14.09 2.90
CA ILE A 14 -28.11 -12.66 3.23
C ILE A 14 -27.06 -12.00 2.32
N THR A 15 -27.11 -10.67 2.21
CA THR A 15 -26.10 -9.88 1.52
C THR A 15 -24.70 -10.22 2.07
N PRO A 16 -23.74 -10.62 1.22
CA PRO A 16 -22.40 -10.96 1.69
C PRO A 16 -21.64 -9.72 2.18
N THR A 17 -20.82 -9.92 3.19
CA THR A 17 -19.83 -8.95 3.65
C THR A 17 -18.51 -9.65 3.91
N TRP A 18 -17.41 -8.92 3.92
CA TRP A 18 -16.11 -9.42 4.34
C TRP A 18 -15.97 -9.41 5.86
N THR A 19 -14.79 -9.71 6.37
CA THR A 19 -14.52 -9.71 7.81
C THR A 19 -13.62 -8.52 8.19
N SER A 20 -13.25 -8.43 9.47
CA SER A 20 -12.38 -7.36 9.99
C SER A 20 -11.05 -7.29 9.25
N SER A 21 -10.59 -6.09 8.95
CA SER A 21 -9.25 -5.82 8.42
C SER A 21 -8.14 -5.94 9.47
N ALA A 22 -8.48 -5.98 10.77
CA ALA A 22 -7.53 -6.07 11.88
C ALA A 22 -6.85 -7.45 11.94
N LYS A 23 -5.95 -7.74 11.00
CA LYS A 23 -5.24 -9.01 10.93
C LYS A 23 -4.16 -9.12 12.00
N CYS A 24 -4.10 -10.26 12.66
CA CYS A 24 -3.02 -10.60 13.60
C CYS A 24 -1.97 -11.54 12.98
N GLY A 25 -2.20 -12.02 11.77
CA GLY A 25 -1.27 -12.87 11.03
C GLY A 25 -1.63 -12.95 9.55
N ILE A 26 -0.61 -13.09 8.73
CA ILE A 26 -0.70 -13.37 7.31
C ILE A 26 0.34 -14.41 6.93
N GLY A 27 0.09 -15.24 5.94
CA GLY A 27 1.07 -16.26 5.58
C GLY A 27 0.90 -16.82 4.17
N THR A 28 2.03 -17.36 3.69
CA THR A 28 2.17 -18.11 2.44
C THR A 28 3.48 -18.91 2.53
N SER A 29 3.71 -19.89 1.67
CA SER A 29 5.04 -20.51 1.50
C SER A 29 6.03 -19.53 0.88
N ALA A 30 7.31 -19.61 1.22
CA ALA A 30 8.33 -18.75 0.65
C ALA A 30 8.62 -19.06 -0.83
N GLY A 31 8.44 -20.31 -1.22
CA GLY A 31 8.55 -20.81 -2.59
C GLY A 31 7.36 -20.43 -3.46
N ARG A 32 7.46 -20.75 -4.77
CA ARG A 32 6.46 -20.39 -5.79
C ARG A 32 5.49 -21.50 -6.14
N SER A 33 5.74 -22.71 -5.69
CA SER A 33 4.98 -23.91 -6.08
C SER A 33 3.56 -23.92 -5.55
N SER A 34 3.32 -23.26 -4.43
CA SER A 34 1.98 -23.18 -3.82
C SER A 34 1.44 -21.74 -3.89
N PRO A 35 0.56 -21.43 -4.84
CA PRO A 35 -0.07 -20.11 -4.98
C PRO A 35 -1.24 -19.95 -4.00
N LEU A 36 -0.93 -19.98 -2.71
CA LEU A 36 -1.91 -19.81 -1.64
C LEU A 36 -1.40 -18.86 -0.58
N TRP A 37 -2.27 -17.91 -0.17
CA TRP A 37 -2.04 -16.98 0.95
C TRP A 37 -3.23 -17.04 1.89
N TYR A 38 -3.00 -16.72 3.15
CA TYR A 38 -4.05 -16.72 4.18
C TYR A 38 -3.85 -15.60 5.18
N THR A 39 -4.94 -15.20 5.83
CA THR A 39 -4.96 -14.18 6.87
C THR A 39 -5.63 -14.71 8.13
N LEU A 40 -5.25 -14.14 9.28
CA LEU A 40 -5.73 -14.54 10.59
C LEU A 40 -6.20 -13.31 11.37
N SER A 41 -7.35 -13.41 12.03
CA SER A 41 -7.80 -12.47 13.05
C SER A 41 -8.79 -13.14 14.00
N HIS A 42 -8.96 -12.59 15.20
CA HIS A 42 -9.97 -13.06 16.15
C HIS A 42 -9.95 -14.59 16.42
N GLY A 43 -8.77 -15.19 16.42
CA GLY A 43 -8.63 -16.62 16.65
C GLY A 43 -9.04 -17.54 15.50
N ILE A 44 -9.35 -17.01 14.32
CA ILE A 44 -9.82 -17.78 13.16
C ILE A 44 -9.01 -17.49 11.90
N VAL A 45 -9.15 -18.35 10.89
CA VAL A 45 -8.72 -18.07 9.53
C VAL A 45 -9.75 -17.17 8.87
N ASN A 46 -9.28 -16.07 8.29
CA ASN A 46 -10.10 -15.17 7.48
C ASN A 46 -9.90 -15.45 5.98
N GLU A 47 -9.67 -14.41 5.18
CA GLU A 47 -9.52 -14.58 3.75
C GLU A 47 -8.35 -15.53 3.43
N VAL A 48 -8.60 -16.46 2.52
CA VAL A 48 -7.59 -17.27 1.84
C VAL A 48 -7.64 -16.92 0.37
N TYR A 49 -6.48 -16.68 -0.23
CA TYR A 49 -6.35 -16.23 -1.61
C TYR A 49 -5.79 -17.35 -2.47
N PHE A 50 -6.38 -17.54 -3.66
CA PHE A 50 -5.98 -18.54 -4.66
C PHE A 50 -6.55 -18.19 -6.04
N PRO A 51 -5.86 -18.45 -7.16
CA PRO A 51 -4.42 -18.74 -7.30
C PRO A 51 -3.56 -17.48 -7.33
N ARG A 52 -4.20 -16.33 -7.24
CA ARG A 52 -3.59 -15.00 -7.26
C ARG A 52 -3.79 -14.33 -5.91
N LEU A 53 -2.83 -13.50 -5.54
CA LEU A 53 -2.83 -12.74 -4.29
C LEU A 53 -3.96 -11.67 -4.23
N ASP A 54 -4.49 -11.28 -5.39
CA ASP A 54 -5.62 -10.36 -5.54
C ASP A 54 -7.00 -11.08 -5.63
N THR A 55 -7.05 -12.39 -5.36
CA THR A 55 -8.25 -13.21 -5.51
C THR A 55 -8.60 -13.94 -4.21
N ALA A 56 -9.42 -13.32 -3.37
CA ALA A 56 -9.94 -13.95 -2.16
C ALA A 56 -10.97 -15.03 -2.49
N CYS A 57 -10.94 -16.13 -1.72
CA CYS A 57 -11.76 -17.32 -1.96
C CYS A 57 -12.61 -17.77 -0.78
N ILE A 58 -12.35 -17.29 0.43
CA ILE A 58 -13.21 -17.50 1.60
C ILE A 58 -13.34 -16.21 2.39
N ARG A 59 -14.40 -16.08 3.16
CA ARG A 59 -14.60 -15.03 4.14
C ARG A 59 -13.97 -15.39 5.48
N ASP A 60 -14.30 -16.58 6.00
CA ASP A 60 -13.75 -17.13 7.23
C ASP A 60 -13.89 -18.67 7.31
N LEU A 61 -13.05 -19.25 8.18
CA LEU A 61 -13.09 -20.66 8.59
C LEU A 61 -12.84 -20.71 10.10
N GLN A 62 -13.83 -21.19 10.85
CA GLN A 62 -13.79 -21.26 12.32
C GLN A 62 -14.32 -22.57 12.85
N LEU A 63 -14.09 -22.80 14.15
CA LEU A 63 -14.65 -23.91 14.91
C LEU A 63 -15.75 -23.40 15.86
N ILE A 64 -16.77 -24.23 16.03
CA ILE A 64 -17.88 -24.01 16.96
C ILE A 64 -17.94 -25.22 17.90
N VAL A 65 -18.11 -24.97 19.19
CA VAL A 65 -18.22 -25.99 20.23
C VAL A 65 -19.61 -25.94 20.86
N THR A 66 -20.25 -27.08 20.94
CA THR A 66 -21.56 -27.23 21.62
C THR A 66 -21.53 -28.43 22.58
N ASP A 67 -22.53 -28.57 23.45
CA ASP A 67 -22.74 -29.79 24.30
C ASP A 67 -23.91 -30.65 23.80
N GLY A 68 -24.56 -30.20 22.74
CA GLY A 68 -25.75 -30.84 22.16
C GLY A 68 -27.06 -30.55 22.88
N GLU A 69 -27.07 -29.75 23.97
CA GLU A 69 -28.22 -29.46 24.83
C GLU A 69 -28.49 -27.99 25.08
N SER A 70 -27.48 -27.22 25.54
CA SER A 70 -27.67 -25.85 26.02
C SER A 70 -26.46 -24.94 25.85
N PHE A 71 -25.28 -25.44 25.48
CA PHE A 71 -24.07 -24.69 25.33
C PHE A 71 -23.71 -24.48 23.84
N PHE A 72 -23.45 -23.22 23.49
CA PHE A 72 -22.93 -22.81 22.19
C PHE A 72 -21.78 -21.83 22.38
N SER A 73 -20.66 -22.09 21.71
CA SER A 73 -19.50 -21.21 21.71
C SER A 73 -18.80 -21.24 20.36
N GLU A 74 -18.65 -20.08 19.72
CA GLU A 74 -17.82 -19.93 18.51
C GLU A 74 -16.46 -19.29 18.84
N GLU A 75 -15.41 -19.66 18.10
CA GLU A 75 -14.07 -19.14 18.35
C GLU A 75 -14.03 -17.62 18.31
N LYS A 76 -14.60 -17.01 17.29
CA LYS A 76 -14.50 -15.58 17.00
C LYS A 76 -15.03 -14.67 18.13
N ARG A 77 -16.13 -15.02 18.77
CA ARG A 77 -16.83 -14.13 19.74
C ARG A 77 -16.77 -14.59 21.19
N HIS A 78 -16.60 -15.90 21.42
CA HIS A 78 -16.76 -16.47 22.75
C HIS A 78 -15.43 -17.01 23.32
N THR A 79 -14.30 -16.71 22.66
CA THR A 79 -12.97 -17.09 23.16
C THR A 79 -12.07 -15.88 23.36
N GLU A 80 -11.06 -16.05 24.18
CA GLU A 80 -9.87 -15.21 24.23
C GLU A 80 -8.79 -15.89 23.43
N SER A 81 -8.27 -15.17 22.40
CA SER A 81 -7.32 -15.73 21.46
C SER A 81 -5.93 -15.18 21.69
N THR A 82 -4.94 -16.06 21.69
CA THR A 82 -3.53 -15.69 21.59
C THR A 82 -2.92 -16.23 20.32
N ILE A 83 -2.02 -15.46 19.74
CA ILE A 83 -1.29 -15.86 18.54
C ILE A 83 0.21 -15.71 18.76
N THR A 84 0.99 -16.69 18.34
CA THR A 84 2.45 -16.68 18.42
C THR A 84 3.07 -17.25 17.15
N LEU A 85 4.26 -16.76 16.83
CA LEU A 85 5.15 -17.37 15.86
C LEU A 85 6.16 -18.25 16.63
N PRO A 86 6.12 -19.57 16.51
CA PRO A 86 7.13 -20.44 17.15
C PRO A 86 8.55 -20.10 16.73
N GLU A 87 8.71 -19.55 15.53
CA GLU A 87 9.95 -19.01 15.02
C GLU A 87 9.68 -17.65 14.37
N GLU A 88 10.35 -16.59 14.86
CA GLU A 88 10.13 -15.22 14.38
C GLU A 88 10.36 -15.08 12.88
N GLY A 89 9.41 -14.43 12.19
CA GLY A 89 9.46 -14.15 10.77
C GLY A 89 9.18 -15.34 9.85
N ILE A 90 8.76 -16.47 10.40
CA ILE A 90 8.23 -17.61 9.64
C ILE A 90 6.72 -17.65 9.87
N PRO A 91 5.86 -17.54 8.85
CA PRO A 91 4.41 -17.48 9.02
C PRO A 91 3.79 -18.87 9.28
N LEU A 92 4.32 -19.56 10.25
CA LEU A 92 3.74 -20.71 10.92
C LEU A 92 3.16 -20.20 12.24
N TYR A 93 1.86 -20.15 12.34
CA TYR A 93 1.20 -19.60 13.52
C TYR A 93 0.74 -20.67 14.46
N ARG A 94 0.99 -20.45 15.76
CA ARG A 94 0.32 -21.18 16.84
C ARG A 94 -0.73 -20.27 17.44
N MET A 95 -1.97 -20.73 17.43
CA MET A 95 -3.10 -20.02 18.02
C MET A 95 -3.70 -20.84 19.15
N GLU A 96 -4.06 -20.17 20.21
CA GLU A 96 -4.78 -20.73 21.33
C GLU A 96 -6.06 -19.93 21.56
N ASN A 97 -7.22 -20.60 21.50
CA ASN A 97 -8.53 -20.03 21.74
C ASN A 97 -9.09 -20.62 23.02
N ALA A 98 -9.09 -19.85 24.10
CA ALA A 98 -9.61 -20.24 25.40
C ALA A 98 -11.07 -19.76 25.53
N CYS A 99 -11.98 -20.67 25.78
CA CYS A 99 -13.38 -20.35 26.05
C CYS A 99 -13.50 -19.40 27.25
N ARG A 100 -14.21 -18.28 27.11
CA ARG A 100 -14.39 -17.30 28.21
C ARG A 100 -15.09 -17.86 29.43
N GLU A 101 -15.92 -18.90 29.25
CA GLU A 101 -16.54 -19.64 30.37
C GLU A 101 -15.61 -20.72 30.97
N GLY A 102 -14.38 -20.86 30.54
CA GLY A 102 -13.41 -21.82 31.06
C GLY A 102 -13.73 -23.28 30.75
N ARG A 103 -14.57 -23.59 29.75
CA ARG A 103 -15.03 -24.94 29.46
C ARG A 103 -14.07 -25.74 28.59
N TYR A 104 -13.37 -25.08 27.67
CA TYR A 104 -12.47 -25.76 26.73
C TYR A 104 -11.38 -24.80 26.23
N ARG A 105 -10.39 -25.39 25.58
CA ARG A 105 -9.34 -24.70 24.85
C ARG A 105 -9.14 -25.39 23.49
N ILE A 106 -8.96 -24.59 22.43
CA ILE A 106 -8.57 -25.08 21.11
C ILE A 106 -7.18 -24.56 20.81
N GLU A 107 -6.26 -25.46 20.50
CA GLU A 107 -4.92 -25.12 20.00
C GLU A 107 -4.83 -25.43 18.51
N LYS A 108 -4.31 -24.49 17.72
CA LYS A 108 -4.12 -24.66 16.27
C LYS A 108 -2.70 -24.30 15.86
N GLU A 109 -2.13 -25.10 14.98
CA GLU A 109 -0.95 -24.73 14.19
C GLU A 109 -1.37 -24.62 12.73
N ILE A 110 -1.06 -23.48 12.08
CA ILE A 110 -1.58 -23.09 10.77
C ILE A 110 -0.43 -22.74 9.84
N LEU A 111 -0.43 -23.30 8.63
CA LEU A 111 0.52 -23.01 7.57
C LEU A 111 -0.09 -23.30 6.18
N SER A 112 0.50 -22.77 5.10
CA SER A 112 0.24 -23.21 3.74
C SER A 112 1.20 -24.34 3.35
N ASP A 113 0.71 -25.39 2.71
CA ASP A 113 1.57 -26.45 2.16
C ASP A 113 2.49 -25.87 1.07
N PRO A 114 3.82 -26.01 1.16
CA PRO A 114 4.73 -25.40 0.17
C PRO A 114 4.68 -26.08 -1.21
N ALA A 115 4.20 -27.31 -1.29
CA ALA A 115 4.15 -28.07 -2.55
C ALA A 115 2.83 -27.89 -3.32
N ARG A 116 1.74 -27.49 -2.65
CA ARG A 116 0.41 -27.42 -3.24
C ARG A 116 -0.48 -26.37 -2.58
N PRO A 117 -1.49 -25.81 -3.28
CA PRO A 117 -2.37 -24.77 -2.71
C PRO A 117 -3.36 -25.38 -1.71
N VAL A 118 -2.85 -25.66 -0.51
CA VAL A 118 -3.60 -26.20 0.63
C VAL A 118 -3.26 -25.40 1.88
N LEU A 119 -4.29 -24.89 2.56
CA LEU A 119 -4.15 -24.41 3.94
C LEU A 119 -4.30 -25.61 4.87
N LEU A 120 -3.28 -25.88 5.67
CA LEU A 120 -3.25 -27.01 6.59
C LEU A 120 -3.29 -26.50 8.03
N GLN A 121 -4.22 -27.04 8.82
CA GLN A 121 -4.35 -26.76 10.24
C GLN A 121 -4.24 -28.06 11.04
N ARG A 122 -3.34 -28.09 12.04
CA ARG A 122 -3.35 -29.10 13.09
C ARG A 122 -4.15 -28.56 14.27
N VAL A 123 -5.23 -29.23 14.64
CA VAL A 123 -6.18 -28.80 15.67
C VAL A 123 -6.12 -29.78 16.85
N ARG A 124 -6.04 -29.24 18.08
CA ARG A 124 -6.16 -29.97 19.32
C ARG A 124 -7.29 -29.36 20.14
N PHE A 125 -8.29 -30.16 20.46
CA PHE A 125 -9.37 -29.77 21.35
C PHE A 125 -9.05 -30.29 22.76
N LYS A 126 -9.05 -29.38 23.74
CA LYS A 126 -8.79 -29.71 25.15
C LYS A 126 -10.00 -29.33 26.01
N PRO A 127 -10.78 -30.30 26.51
CA PRO A 127 -11.81 -30.01 27.49
C PRO A 127 -11.16 -29.57 28.81
N LEU A 128 -11.68 -28.52 29.43
CA LEU A 128 -11.26 -28.02 30.74
C LEU A 128 -12.32 -28.30 31.82
N ALA A 129 -13.57 -28.50 31.41
CA ALA A 129 -14.68 -28.81 32.28
C ALA A 129 -15.45 -30.05 31.79
N GLY A 130 -15.30 -31.17 32.45
CA GLY A 130 -15.93 -32.44 32.10
C GLY A 130 -15.16 -33.21 31.02
N PRO A 131 -15.66 -34.38 30.63
CA PRO A 131 -15.01 -35.26 29.66
C PRO A 131 -15.21 -34.75 28.21
N ALA A 132 -14.33 -35.16 27.28
CA ALA A 132 -14.35 -34.73 25.88
C ALA A 132 -15.63 -35.13 25.15
N GLU A 133 -16.22 -36.26 25.48
CA GLU A 133 -17.46 -36.82 24.93
C GLU A 133 -18.69 -35.92 25.16
N ARG A 134 -18.59 -35.01 26.12
CA ARG A 134 -19.65 -34.01 26.41
C ARG A 134 -19.71 -32.91 25.35
N TYR A 135 -18.64 -32.75 24.56
CA TYR A 135 -18.53 -31.69 23.58
C TYR A 135 -18.65 -32.21 22.14
N ARG A 136 -19.25 -31.39 21.31
CA ARG A 136 -19.33 -31.54 19.86
C ARG A 136 -18.54 -30.42 19.21
N LEU A 137 -17.67 -30.77 18.29
CA LEU A 137 -16.84 -29.83 17.56
C LEU A 137 -17.30 -29.73 16.11
N HIS A 138 -17.67 -28.52 15.70
CA HIS A 138 -18.17 -28.24 14.37
C HIS A 138 -17.22 -27.31 13.63
N VAL A 139 -17.03 -27.55 12.34
CA VAL A 139 -16.32 -26.66 11.41
C VAL A 139 -17.36 -25.80 10.69
N LEU A 140 -17.14 -24.49 10.58
CA LEU A 140 -17.94 -23.57 9.76
C LEU A 140 -17.01 -22.87 8.78
N LEU A 141 -17.32 -22.98 7.46
CA LEU A 141 -16.58 -22.37 6.36
C LEU A 141 -17.52 -21.54 5.50
N ALA A 142 -17.19 -20.27 5.23
CA ALA A 142 -17.92 -19.37 4.36
C ALA A 142 -17.15 -19.14 3.04
N PRO A 143 -17.51 -19.82 1.94
CA PRO A 143 -16.92 -19.60 0.63
C PRO A 143 -17.26 -18.22 0.07
N HIS A 144 -16.25 -17.49 -0.41
CA HIS A 144 -16.34 -16.23 -1.13
C HIS A 144 -15.42 -16.28 -2.35
N LEU A 145 -15.64 -17.30 -3.21
CA LEU A 145 -14.74 -17.57 -4.33
C LEU A 145 -14.72 -16.43 -5.34
N HIS A 146 -13.51 -16.12 -5.83
CA HIS A 146 -13.26 -15.09 -6.82
C HIS A 146 -13.78 -13.72 -6.37
N ASN A 147 -13.38 -13.28 -5.18
CA ASN A 147 -13.71 -11.99 -4.54
C ASN A 147 -15.21 -11.75 -4.33
N ARG A 148 -16.06 -12.79 -4.28
CA ARG A 148 -17.51 -12.60 -4.11
C ARG A 148 -18.14 -13.64 -3.19
N GLY A 149 -18.98 -13.16 -2.28
CA GLY A 149 -19.82 -14.00 -1.45
C GLY A 149 -21.08 -14.50 -2.15
N SER A 150 -21.61 -13.79 -3.12
CA SER A 150 -22.74 -14.22 -3.94
C SER A 150 -22.33 -15.16 -5.06
N GLY A 151 -23.28 -15.96 -5.57
CA GLY A 151 -23.07 -16.80 -6.74
C GLY A 151 -22.22 -18.06 -6.49
N ASN A 152 -21.94 -18.40 -5.24
CA ASN A 152 -21.24 -19.63 -4.89
C ASN A 152 -22.21 -20.82 -4.83
N THR A 153 -21.73 -22.01 -5.19
CA THR A 153 -22.44 -23.28 -5.00
C THR A 153 -21.65 -24.16 -4.08
N ALA A 154 -22.28 -24.62 -2.99
CA ALA A 154 -21.68 -25.48 -1.98
C ALA A 154 -22.42 -26.84 -1.88
N TRP A 155 -21.68 -27.91 -1.56
CA TRP A 155 -22.26 -29.23 -1.36
C TRP A 155 -21.43 -30.17 -0.48
N CYS A 156 -22.09 -31.21 0.06
CA CYS A 156 -21.47 -32.33 0.73
C CYS A 156 -21.19 -33.42 -0.32
N GLY A 157 -19.93 -33.82 -0.46
CA GLY A 157 -19.52 -34.79 -1.47
C GLY A 157 -18.36 -35.64 -0.98
N ASP A 158 -17.86 -36.49 -1.86
CA ASP A 158 -16.73 -37.39 -1.59
C ASP A 158 -15.68 -37.30 -2.71
N TYR A 159 -14.41 -37.32 -2.33
CA TYR A 159 -13.31 -37.52 -3.26
C TYR A 159 -12.73 -38.91 -3.07
N LYS A 160 -12.92 -39.80 -4.08
CA LYS A 160 -12.44 -41.20 -4.02
C LYS A 160 -12.84 -41.90 -2.73
N GLY A 161 -14.09 -41.71 -2.29
CA GLY A 161 -14.64 -42.32 -1.08
C GLY A 161 -14.23 -41.63 0.23
N VAL A 162 -13.53 -40.51 0.17
CA VAL A 162 -13.22 -39.67 1.35
C VAL A 162 -14.21 -38.52 1.43
N PRO A 163 -15.06 -38.47 2.48
CA PRO A 163 -16.06 -37.44 2.64
C PRO A 163 -15.41 -36.04 2.83
N MET A 164 -15.89 -35.05 2.05
CA MET A 164 -15.41 -33.67 2.09
C MET A 164 -16.57 -32.66 1.95
N LEU A 165 -16.29 -31.40 2.24
CA LEU A 165 -17.15 -30.25 1.98
C LEU A 165 -16.58 -29.50 0.78
N PHE A 166 -17.42 -29.17 -0.22
CA PHE A 166 -16.99 -28.54 -1.46
C PHE A 166 -17.72 -27.21 -1.71
N ALA A 167 -17.04 -26.29 -2.38
CA ALA A 167 -17.69 -25.17 -3.03
C ALA A 167 -17.01 -24.84 -4.37
N ARG A 168 -17.79 -24.21 -5.29
CA ARG A 168 -17.28 -23.76 -6.59
C ARG A 168 -17.95 -22.49 -7.07
N ARG A 169 -17.21 -21.73 -7.91
CA ARG A 169 -17.67 -20.58 -8.65
C ARG A 169 -16.70 -20.26 -9.79
N HIS A 170 -17.21 -20.15 -11.03
CA HIS A 170 -16.45 -19.64 -12.21
C HIS A 170 -15.02 -20.20 -12.37
N GLY A 171 -14.83 -21.52 -12.35
CA GLY A 171 -13.50 -22.12 -12.50
C GLY A 171 -12.63 -22.09 -11.24
N TYR A 172 -13.20 -21.71 -10.11
CA TYR A 172 -12.57 -21.82 -8.79
C TYR A 172 -13.32 -22.84 -7.95
N ALA A 173 -12.59 -23.71 -7.32
CA ALA A 173 -13.16 -24.70 -6.41
C ALA A 173 -12.33 -24.83 -5.14
N LEU A 174 -12.98 -25.16 -4.03
CA LEU A 174 -12.34 -25.54 -2.78
C LEU A 174 -12.90 -26.88 -2.28
N ALA A 175 -12.09 -27.58 -1.50
CA ALA A 175 -12.46 -28.79 -0.78
C ALA A 175 -11.88 -28.76 0.63
N LEU A 176 -12.75 -28.92 1.64
CA LEU A 176 -12.34 -29.05 3.03
C LEU A 176 -12.41 -30.51 3.45
N ALA A 177 -11.26 -31.08 3.82
CA ALA A 177 -11.09 -32.43 4.31
C ALA A 177 -10.64 -32.45 5.78
N SER A 178 -11.01 -33.52 6.49
CA SER A 178 -10.54 -33.78 7.85
C SER A 178 -9.81 -35.12 7.91
N SER A 179 -8.80 -35.26 8.75
CA SER A 179 -8.16 -36.54 9.05
C SER A 179 -9.00 -37.44 9.96
N LEU A 180 -9.97 -36.87 10.69
CA LEU A 180 -10.98 -37.62 11.43
C LEU A 180 -12.28 -37.69 10.64
N PRO A 181 -13.13 -38.69 10.86
CA PRO A 181 -14.42 -38.84 10.20
C PRO A 181 -15.37 -37.67 10.53
N TRP A 182 -16.26 -37.35 9.61
CA TRP A 182 -17.38 -36.48 9.85
C TRP A 182 -18.57 -37.27 10.45
N ARG A 183 -19.17 -36.75 11.54
CA ARG A 183 -20.45 -37.28 12.06
C ARG A 183 -21.64 -36.76 11.26
N GLY A 184 -21.53 -35.55 10.75
CA GLY A 184 -22.54 -34.89 9.94
C GLY A 184 -21.94 -33.81 9.07
N ARG A 185 -22.56 -33.55 7.91
CA ARG A 185 -22.16 -32.46 6.97
C ARG A 185 -23.42 -31.78 6.44
N SER A 186 -23.36 -30.49 6.22
CA SER A 186 -24.47 -29.68 5.66
C SER A 186 -23.93 -28.53 4.82
N ALA A 187 -24.63 -28.18 3.74
CA ALA A 187 -24.39 -27.02 2.92
C ALA A 187 -25.64 -26.14 2.90
N GLY A 188 -25.57 -24.94 3.44
CA GLY A 188 -26.70 -24.01 3.61
C GLY A 188 -26.44 -22.63 3.01
N PHE A 189 -27.47 -21.79 2.97
CA PHE A 189 -27.36 -20.38 2.67
C PHE A 189 -27.12 -19.58 3.95
N SER A 190 -26.13 -18.68 3.93
CA SER A 190 -25.80 -17.82 5.05
C SER A 190 -27.02 -17.02 5.51
N GLY A 191 -27.34 -17.11 6.82
CA GLY A 191 -28.51 -16.51 7.46
C GLY A 191 -29.74 -17.44 7.50
N PRO A 192 -30.33 -17.86 6.37
CA PRO A 192 -31.54 -18.68 6.38
C PRO A 192 -31.35 -20.15 6.79
N SER A 193 -30.27 -20.82 6.36
CA SER A 193 -30.16 -22.29 6.48
C SER A 193 -28.75 -22.79 6.74
N ASP A 194 -27.83 -21.93 7.12
CA ASP A 194 -26.46 -22.29 7.47
C ASP A 194 -26.40 -23.00 8.83
N GLY A 195 -25.29 -23.72 9.06
CA GLY A 195 -25.11 -24.47 10.29
C GLY A 195 -24.92 -23.61 11.55
N TRP A 196 -24.53 -22.33 11.45
CA TRP A 196 -24.46 -21.43 12.59
C TRP A 196 -25.87 -21.21 13.17
N GLN A 197 -26.84 -20.99 12.29
CA GLN A 197 -28.27 -20.83 12.69
C GLN A 197 -28.84 -22.08 13.34
N ASP A 198 -28.49 -23.26 12.80
CA ASP A 198 -28.88 -24.55 13.34
C ASP A 198 -28.29 -24.78 14.75
N LEU A 199 -26.99 -24.56 14.89
CA LEU A 199 -26.24 -24.79 16.12
C LEU A 199 -26.62 -23.84 17.27
N VAL A 200 -26.89 -22.56 16.97
CA VAL A 200 -27.39 -21.59 17.97
C VAL A 200 -28.75 -21.98 18.49
N ARG A 201 -29.63 -22.56 17.64
CA ARG A 201 -31.00 -22.93 18.03
C ARG A 201 -31.09 -24.28 18.71
N HIS A 202 -30.31 -25.25 18.24
CA HIS A 202 -30.48 -26.65 18.61
C HIS A 202 -29.29 -27.25 19.36
N PHE A 203 -28.16 -26.52 19.47
CA PHE A 203 -26.90 -26.96 20.10
C PHE A 203 -26.28 -28.22 19.47
N ARG A 204 -26.80 -28.68 18.35
CA ARG A 204 -26.38 -29.83 17.55
C ARG A 204 -26.84 -29.68 16.12
N MET A 205 -26.20 -30.38 15.19
CA MET A 205 -26.66 -30.42 13.82
C MET A 205 -28.01 -31.15 13.73
N THR A 206 -29.03 -30.44 13.24
CA THR A 206 -30.35 -30.99 12.94
C THR A 206 -30.73 -30.75 11.47
N TRP A 207 -30.08 -29.78 10.82
CA TRP A 207 -30.27 -29.49 9.41
C TRP A 207 -29.19 -30.15 8.59
N PHE A 208 -29.57 -31.06 7.70
CA PHE A 208 -28.68 -31.80 6.82
C PHE A 208 -29.07 -31.54 5.39
N TYR A 209 -28.50 -30.52 4.77
CA TYR A 209 -28.67 -30.24 3.36
C TYR A 209 -27.45 -30.69 2.59
N ASP A 210 -27.71 -31.36 1.44
CA ASP A 210 -26.64 -31.88 0.59
C ASP A 210 -26.05 -30.79 -0.28
N ARG A 211 -26.86 -29.71 -0.59
CA ARG A 211 -26.45 -28.72 -1.57
C ARG A 211 -27.17 -27.36 -1.36
N ALA A 212 -26.42 -26.26 -1.59
CA ALA A 212 -26.88 -24.88 -1.70
C ALA A 212 -26.28 -24.26 -2.96
N GLU A 213 -27.12 -23.76 -3.88
CA GLU A 213 -26.68 -23.34 -5.23
C GLU A 213 -26.82 -21.84 -5.45
N ASN A 214 -25.77 -21.25 -6.09
CA ASN A 214 -25.80 -19.90 -6.64
C ASN A 214 -26.20 -18.82 -5.64
N GLY A 215 -25.54 -18.77 -4.48
CA GLY A 215 -25.84 -17.78 -3.43
C GLY A 215 -24.67 -17.49 -2.51
N ASN A 216 -24.96 -16.79 -1.41
CA ASN A 216 -24.07 -16.66 -0.27
C ASN A 216 -24.24 -17.91 0.60
N VAL A 217 -23.25 -18.80 0.57
CA VAL A 217 -23.34 -20.16 1.11
C VAL A 217 -22.37 -20.38 2.26
N ALA A 218 -22.71 -21.33 3.11
CA ALA A 218 -21.85 -21.80 4.20
C ALA A 218 -21.83 -23.33 4.26
N LEU A 219 -20.68 -23.88 4.61
CA LEU A 219 -20.43 -25.30 4.78
C LEU A 219 -20.20 -25.60 6.25
N THR A 220 -20.85 -26.63 6.77
CA THR A 220 -20.74 -27.06 8.18
C THR A 220 -20.48 -28.55 8.26
N GLY A 221 -19.61 -28.95 9.20
CA GLY A 221 -19.36 -30.34 9.47
C GLY A 221 -19.06 -30.64 10.93
N GLU A 222 -19.65 -31.66 11.53
CA GLU A 222 -19.33 -32.14 12.87
C GLU A 222 -18.19 -33.17 12.80
N ILE A 223 -17.10 -32.94 13.54
CA ILE A 223 -15.96 -33.85 13.65
C ILE A 223 -16.26 -34.95 14.66
N ALA A 224 -15.98 -36.19 14.30
CA ALA A 224 -16.00 -37.33 15.22
C ALA A 224 -14.75 -37.30 16.11
N LEU A 225 -14.80 -36.52 17.19
CA LEU A 225 -13.69 -36.43 18.14
C LEU A 225 -13.39 -37.82 18.72
N GLU A 226 -12.11 -38.19 18.70
CA GLU A 226 -11.60 -39.39 19.37
C GLU A 226 -10.85 -38.97 20.64
N PRO A 227 -11.27 -39.41 21.83
CA PRO A 227 -10.66 -38.98 23.10
C PRO A 227 -9.16 -39.29 23.22
N SER A 228 -8.69 -40.31 22.50
CA SER A 228 -7.30 -40.74 22.52
C SER A 228 -6.42 -40.09 21.48
N ALA A 229 -6.98 -39.30 20.54
CA ALA A 229 -6.23 -38.66 19.48
C ALA A 229 -5.52 -37.40 19.99
N ASP A 230 -4.22 -37.25 19.69
CA ASP A 230 -3.44 -36.02 19.95
C ASP A 230 -3.75 -34.92 18.90
N GLY A 231 -5.06 -34.74 18.59
CA GLY A 231 -5.55 -33.76 17.61
C GLY A 231 -5.84 -34.36 16.22
N PHE A 232 -6.20 -33.50 15.30
CA PHE A 232 -6.55 -33.87 13.92
C PHE A 232 -6.10 -32.77 12.93
N LEU A 233 -6.14 -33.11 11.64
CA LEU A 233 -5.81 -32.19 10.57
C LEU A 233 -7.08 -31.74 9.84
N LEU A 234 -7.14 -30.44 9.55
CA LEU A 234 -8.04 -29.84 8.57
C LEU A 234 -7.20 -29.38 7.38
N ALA A 235 -7.59 -29.77 6.17
CA ALA A 235 -6.95 -29.38 4.93
C ALA A 235 -7.95 -28.70 4.00
N LEU A 236 -7.76 -27.41 3.75
CA LEU A 236 -8.53 -26.63 2.79
C LEU A 236 -7.74 -26.52 1.49
N GLY A 237 -8.07 -27.37 0.52
CA GLY A 237 -7.44 -27.43 -0.79
C GLY A 237 -8.20 -26.59 -1.82
N PHE A 238 -7.46 -26.02 -2.79
CA PHE A 238 -7.99 -25.23 -3.88
C PHE A 238 -7.59 -25.79 -5.24
N GLY A 239 -8.43 -25.56 -6.26
CA GLY A 239 -8.22 -25.97 -7.63
C GLY A 239 -9.17 -25.27 -8.61
N GLU A 240 -9.02 -25.57 -9.90
CA GLU A 240 -9.94 -25.12 -10.95
C GLU A 240 -11.28 -25.89 -10.92
N ASN A 241 -11.26 -27.05 -10.31
CA ASN A 241 -12.42 -27.89 -10.11
C ASN A 241 -12.34 -28.66 -8.78
N GLU A 242 -13.46 -29.27 -8.38
CA GLU A 242 -13.58 -30.02 -7.13
C GLU A 242 -12.64 -31.22 -7.02
N TRP A 243 -12.31 -31.85 -8.14
CA TRP A 243 -11.42 -33.03 -8.15
C TRP A 243 -10.00 -32.64 -7.80
N GLU A 244 -9.50 -31.54 -8.37
CA GLU A 244 -8.18 -30.98 -8.02
C GLU A 244 -8.13 -30.54 -6.56
N ALA A 245 -9.13 -29.78 -6.11
CA ALA A 245 -9.19 -29.29 -4.73
C ALA A 245 -9.21 -30.47 -3.74
N GLY A 246 -10.02 -31.49 -3.99
CA GLY A 246 -10.10 -32.70 -3.17
C GLY A 246 -8.82 -33.53 -3.18
N GLN A 247 -8.19 -33.69 -4.35
CA GLN A 247 -6.91 -34.41 -4.49
C GLN A 247 -5.82 -33.72 -3.67
N ARG A 248 -5.70 -32.40 -3.79
CA ARG A 248 -4.69 -31.60 -3.08
C ARG A 248 -4.88 -31.65 -1.57
N ALA A 249 -6.13 -31.45 -1.08
CA ALA A 249 -6.46 -31.56 0.34
C ALA A 249 -6.10 -32.93 0.91
N ARG A 250 -6.49 -34.01 0.22
CA ARG A 250 -6.16 -35.39 0.62
C ARG A 250 -4.66 -35.65 0.63
N SER A 251 -3.92 -35.15 -0.37
CA SER A 251 -2.46 -35.32 -0.44
C SER A 251 -1.73 -34.71 0.75
N SER A 252 -2.10 -33.49 1.16
CA SER A 252 -1.51 -32.84 2.33
C SER A 252 -1.80 -33.58 3.63
N ILE A 253 -3.01 -34.17 3.79
CA ILE A 253 -3.34 -35.00 4.96
C ILE A 253 -2.47 -36.27 4.98
N LEU A 254 -2.33 -36.94 3.83
CA LEU A 254 -1.55 -38.19 3.72
C LEU A 254 -0.04 -37.97 3.93
N GLU A 255 0.48 -36.80 3.51
CA GLU A 255 1.88 -36.42 3.76
C GLU A 255 2.16 -36.18 5.25
N GLY A 256 1.14 -35.70 5.97
CA GLY A 256 1.21 -35.45 7.39
C GLY A 256 1.79 -34.06 7.73
N PHE A 257 1.28 -33.50 8.83
CA PHE A 257 1.59 -32.12 9.24
C PHE A 257 3.09 -31.87 9.45
N ASP A 258 3.80 -32.79 10.09
CA ASP A 258 5.20 -32.58 10.48
C ASP A 258 6.15 -32.56 9.28
N ALA A 259 5.88 -33.37 8.25
CA ALA A 259 6.63 -33.33 7.00
C ALA A 259 6.42 -32.01 6.25
N VAL A 260 5.16 -31.60 6.08
CA VAL A 260 4.78 -30.33 5.46
C VAL A 260 5.36 -29.14 6.24
N ARG A 261 5.27 -29.17 7.57
CA ARG A 261 5.84 -28.15 8.46
C ARG A 261 7.35 -28.01 8.28
N SER A 262 8.07 -29.14 8.24
CA SER A 262 9.52 -29.12 8.09
C SER A 262 9.94 -28.48 6.76
N ALA A 263 9.28 -28.82 5.65
CA ALA A 263 9.53 -28.24 4.34
C ALA A 263 9.20 -26.73 4.32
N PHE A 264 8.09 -26.34 4.92
CA PHE A 264 7.67 -24.94 5.02
C PHE A 264 8.68 -24.07 5.80
N VAL A 265 9.09 -24.54 6.97
CA VAL A 265 10.06 -23.84 7.83
C VAL A 265 11.42 -23.72 7.14
N GLU A 266 11.88 -24.78 6.47
CA GLU A 266 13.16 -24.78 5.75
C GLU A 266 13.19 -23.79 4.58
N GLU A 267 12.11 -23.65 3.80
CA GLU A 267 12.04 -22.63 2.75
C GLU A 267 12.17 -21.22 3.29
N TRP A 268 11.48 -20.91 4.39
CA TRP A 268 11.52 -19.60 5.01
C TRP A 268 12.87 -19.31 5.65
N ARG A 269 13.50 -20.28 6.31
CA ARG A 269 14.85 -20.13 6.89
C ARG A 269 15.89 -19.79 5.82
N ARG A 270 15.89 -20.51 4.70
CA ARG A 270 16.79 -20.22 3.58
C ARG A 270 16.66 -18.79 3.07
N TRP A 271 15.44 -18.30 2.92
CA TRP A 271 15.24 -16.93 2.51
C TRP A 271 15.73 -15.92 3.55
N GLN A 272 15.47 -16.18 4.84
CA GLN A 272 15.89 -15.30 5.92
C GLN A 272 17.39 -15.28 6.16
N GLU A 273 18.10 -16.37 5.89
CA GLU A 273 19.56 -16.45 6.00
C GLU A 273 20.28 -15.58 4.96
N GLU A 274 19.63 -15.28 3.84
CA GLU A 274 20.15 -14.36 2.82
C GLU A 274 20.05 -12.87 3.24
N LEU A 275 19.27 -12.55 4.29
CA LEU A 275 19.01 -11.17 4.72
C LEU A 275 20.17 -10.59 5.54
N VAL A 276 20.39 -9.28 5.35
CA VAL A 276 21.31 -8.51 6.20
C VAL A 276 20.72 -8.37 7.59
N PRO A 277 21.41 -8.77 8.67
CA PRO A 277 20.92 -8.60 10.03
C PRO A 277 20.93 -7.09 10.37
N LEU A 278 19.75 -6.47 10.42
CA LEU A 278 19.61 -5.05 10.79
C LEU A 278 19.80 -4.83 12.28
N GLU A 279 19.54 -5.81 13.11
CA GLU A 279 19.76 -5.82 14.54
C GLU A 279 20.86 -6.83 14.90
N ARG A 280 21.71 -6.48 15.88
CA ARG A 280 22.79 -7.38 16.35
C ARG A 280 22.26 -8.54 17.18
N ARG A 281 21.17 -8.32 17.91
CA ARG A 281 20.45 -9.32 18.72
C ARG A 281 18.96 -9.06 18.60
N PRO A 282 18.10 -10.10 18.56
CA PRO A 282 16.67 -9.93 18.65
C PRO A 282 16.31 -9.08 19.87
N ARG A 283 15.54 -8.03 19.66
CA ARG A 283 15.07 -7.14 20.71
C ARG A 283 13.57 -7.40 20.94
N ARG A 284 13.18 -7.54 22.19
CA ARG A 284 11.77 -7.72 22.52
C ARG A 284 10.95 -6.54 21.94
N GLY A 285 9.89 -6.85 21.21
CA GLY A 285 9.01 -5.89 20.55
C GLY A 285 9.53 -5.38 19.19
N SER A 286 10.70 -5.81 18.72
CA SER A 286 11.18 -5.53 17.36
C SER A 286 10.27 -6.16 16.32
N LEU A 287 9.97 -5.39 15.28
CA LEU A 287 9.20 -5.88 14.12
C LEU A 287 10.10 -6.34 12.97
N PHE A 288 11.42 -6.40 13.15
CA PHE A 288 12.38 -6.67 12.06
C PHE A 288 12.01 -7.93 11.26
N ARG A 289 11.90 -9.08 11.95
CA ARG A 289 11.59 -10.35 11.29
C ARG A 289 10.15 -10.41 10.77
N THR A 290 9.21 -9.87 11.53
CA THR A 290 7.80 -9.78 11.11
C THR A 290 7.65 -8.89 9.90
N SER A 291 8.29 -7.73 9.86
CA SER A 291 8.22 -6.83 8.69
C SER A 291 8.85 -7.46 7.45
N ALA A 292 9.98 -8.17 7.60
CA ALA A 292 10.58 -8.92 6.50
C ALA A 292 9.62 -9.99 5.94
N MET A 293 8.97 -10.75 6.83
CA MET A 293 7.96 -11.75 6.49
C MET A 293 6.75 -11.11 5.77
N VAL A 294 6.27 -9.97 6.27
CA VAL A 294 5.15 -9.24 5.67
C VAL A 294 5.49 -8.83 4.24
N LEU A 295 6.63 -8.18 3.99
CA LEU A 295 7.01 -7.79 2.63
C LEU A 295 7.10 -9.00 1.70
N LYS A 296 7.72 -10.09 2.15
CA LYS A 296 7.84 -11.31 1.35
C LYS A 296 6.49 -11.96 1.06
N SER A 297 5.57 -11.92 2.01
CA SER A 297 4.23 -12.51 1.86
C SER A 297 3.33 -11.72 0.92
N HIS A 298 3.61 -10.44 0.65
CA HIS A 298 2.83 -9.62 -0.29
C HIS A 298 3.27 -9.78 -1.75
N GLU A 299 4.27 -10.62 -2.05
CA GLU A 299 4.71 -10.88 -3.42
C GLU A 299 3.81 -11.90 -4.12
N SER A 300 3.37 -11.57 -5.33
CA SER A 300 2.64 -12.47 -6.22
C SER A 300 3.55 -13.60 -6.73
N LYS A 301 3.02 -14.81 -6.76
CA LYS A 301 3.71 -15.99 -7.33
C LYS A 301 3.48 -16.13 -8.83
N ALA A 302 2.33 -15.66 -9.31
CA ALA A 302 1.98 -15.64 -10.73
C ALA A 302 2.65 -14.49 -11.48
N PHE A 303 2.81 -13.33 -10.82
CA PHE A 303 3.43 -12.13 -11.37
C PHE A 303 4.61 -11.70 -10.49
N PRO A 304 5.80 -12.33 -10.66
CA PRO A 304 6.92 -12.11 -9.78
C PRO A 304 7.40 -10.67 -9.74
N GLY A 305 7.50 -10.10 -8.54
CA GLY A 305 7.84 -8.71 -8.33
C GLY A 305 6.62 -7.77 -8.24
N GLY A 306 5.42 -8.25 -8.55
CA GLY A 306 4.17 -7.54 -8.21
C GLY A 306 3.83 -7.77 -6.73
N LEU A 307 3.75 -6.70 -5.95
CA LEU A 307 3.37 -6.73 -4.54
C LEU A 307 2.14 -5.84 -4.34
N ILE A 308 1.13 -6.36 -3.65
CA ILE A 308 -0.09 -5.60 -3.31
C ILE A 308 0.14 -4.74 -2.07
N ALA A 309 -0.72 -3.73 -1.88
CA ALA A 309 -0.61 -2.82 -0.73
C ALA A 309 -0.94 -3.50 0.60
N SER A 310 -1.95 -4.37 0.65
CA SER A 310 -2.36 -5.10 1.85
C SER A 310 -3.13 -6.37 1.54
N LEU A 311 -2.90 -7.42 2.36
CA LEU A 311 -3.71 -8.64 2.43
C LEU A 311 -4.94 -8.44 3.35
N SER A 312 -5.67 -7.33 3.18
CA SER A 312 -6.89 -7.06 3.93
C SER A 312 -7.91 -6.30 3.09
N VAL A 313 -9.16 -6.35 3.50
CA VAL A 313 -10.24 -5.52 2.98
C VAL A 313 -10.53 -4.45 4.03
N PRO A 314 -10.15 -3.18 3.83
CA PRO A 314 -10.41 -2.11 4.80
C PRO A 314 -11.92 -2.03 5.10
N TRP A 315 -12.25 -1.95 6.39
CA TRP A 315 -13.64 -1.96 6.87
C TRP A 315 -14.48 -3.11 6.30
N GLY A 316 -13.87 -4.30 6.14
CA GLY A 316 -14.47 -5.44 5.43
C GLY A 316 -15.84 -5.87 5.93
N GLN A 317 -16.13 -5.69 7.22
CA GLN A 317 -17.45 -5.97 7.78
C GLN A 317 -18.57 -5.08 7.22
N ALA A 318 -18.24 -3.93 6.61
CA ALA A 318 -19.16 -3.01 5.95
C ALA A 318 -19.02 -3.02 4.41
N LYS A 319 -18.16 -3.88 3.86
CA LYS A 319 -17.90 -4.01 2.42
C LYS A 319 -18.44 -5.32 1.88
N GLY A 320 -19.07 -5.25 0.71
CA GLY A 320 -19.68 -6.40 0.02
C GLY A 320 -18.97 -6.77 -1.27
N ASP A 321 -19.74 -7.39 -2.17
CA ASP A 321 -19.28 -7.86 -3.48
C ASP A 321 -18.99 -6.74 -4.50
N ASP A 322 -19.35 -5.51 -4.18
CA ASP A 322 -19.12 -4.30 -4.98
C ASP A 322 -17.70 -3.73 -4.80
N ASP A 323 -17.02 -4.02 -3.68
CA ASP A 323 -15.64 -3.62 -3.43
C ASP A 323 -14.67 -4.77 -3.81
N LEU A 324 -14.42 -4.94 -5.11
CA LEU A 324 -13.59 -6.03 -5.63
C LEU A 324 -12.08 -5.80 -5.44
N GLY A 325 -11.65 -4.54 -5.47
CA GLY A 325 -10.22 -4.17 -5.40
C GLY A 325 -9.69 -4.17 -3.98
N GLY A 326 -10.40 -3.54 -3.06
CA GLY A 326 -9.91 -3.35 -1.71
C GLY A 326 -8.49 -2.76 -1.71
N TYR A 327 -7.58 -3.40 -0.98
CA TYR A 327 -6.13 -3.15 -1.02
C TYR A 327 -5.34 -4.30 -1.66
N HIS A 328 -6.03 -5.18 -2.40
CA HIS A 328 -5.42 -6.27 -3.19
C HIS A 328 -4.88 -5.77 -4.54
N LEU A 329 -4.73 -4.47 -4.68
CA LEU A 329 -4.19 -3.77 -5.82
C LEU A 329 -2.73 -3.39 -5.58
N LEU A 330 -2.07 -3.04 -6.65
CA LEU A 330 -0.70 -2.54 -6.65
C LEU A 330 -0.71 -1.05 -7.00
N TRP A 331 -0.13 -0.22 -6.13
CA TRP A 331 0.24 1.16 -6.40
C TRP A 331 1.74 1.21 -6.71
N PRO A 332 2.18 1.87 -7.77
CA PRO A 332 3.60 1.97 -8.10
C PRO A 332 4.45 2.57 -6.97
N ARG A 333 3.93 3.55 -6.24
CA ARG A 333 4.60 4.13 -5.06
C ARG A 333 4.80 3.09 -3.96
N ASP A 334 3.73 2.40 -3.54
CA ASP A 334 3.79 1.36 -2.51
C ASP A 334 4.74 0.22 -2.90
N LEU A 335 4.72 -0.15 -4.19
CA LEU A 335 5.61 -1.17 -4.74
C LEU A 335 7.08 -0.76 -4.62
N VAL A 336 7.41 0.48 -5.01
CA VAL A 336 8.79 1.00 -4.92
C VAL A 336 9.24 1.15 -3.48
N GLU A 337 8.39 1.66 -2.60
CA GLU A 337 8.66 1.77 -1.17
C GLU A 337 8.90 0.40 -0.54
N THR A 338 8.09 -0.59 -0.90
CA THR A 338 8.26 -1.99 -0.48
C THR A 338 9.57 -2.58 -1.00
N ALA A 339 9.92 -2.33 -2.26
CA ALA A 339 11.20 -2.76 -2.82
C ALA A 339 12.40 -2.07 -2.14
N GLY A 340 12.25 -0.80 -1.73
CA GLY A 340 13.22 -0.09 -0.89
C GLY A 340 13.45 -0.81 0.45
N GLY A 341 12.38 -1.28 1.09
CA GLY A 341 12.45 -2.13 2.28
C GLY A 341 13.18 -3.46 2.04
N LEU A 342 12.89 -4.12 0.90
CA LEU A 342 13.61 -5.34 0.49
C LEU A 342 15.10 -5.07 0.24
N LEU A 343 15.46 -3.94 -0.37
CA LEU A 343 16.87 -3.52 -0.52
C LEU A 343 17.53 -3.24 0.83
N ALA A 344 16.81 -2.60 1.76
CA ALA A 344 17.31 -2.38 3.12
C ALA A 344 17.63 -3.69 3.85
N LEU A 345 16.85 -4.74 3.59
CA LEU A 345 17.10 -6.11 4.06
C LEU A 345 18.23 -6.82 3.31
N GLY A 346 18.71 -6.29 2.20
CA GLY A 346 19.65 -7.01 1.31
C GLY A 346 19.00 -8.08 0.44
N ALA A 347 17.68 -8.15 0.35
CA ALA A 347 16.92 -9.07 -0.50
C ALA A 347 16.98 -8.64 -1.98
N ARG A 348 18.19 -8.61 -2.54
CA ARG A 348 18.49 -8.06 -3.86
C ARG A 348 17.77 -8.77 -5.00
N ARG A 349 17.56 -10.09 -4.89
CA ARG A 349 16.84 -10.88 -5.90
C ARG A 349 15.36 -10.50 -5.97
N ASP A 350 14.76 -10.23 -4.79
CA ASP A 350 13.37 -9.81 -4.68
C ASP A 350 13.19 -8.41 -5.28
N ALA A 351 14.05 -7.46 -4.95
CA ALA A 351 14.03 -6.10 -5.52
C ALA A 351 14.23 -6.08 -7.05
N ARG A 352 15.11 -6.96 -7.60
CA ARG A 352 15.26 -7.10 -9.04
C ARG A 352 14.00 -7.60 -9.74
N ARG A 353 13.22 -8.46 -9.10
CA ARG A 353 11.93 -8.89 -9.67
C ARG A 353 10.96 -7.72 -9.75
N VAL A 354 10.93 -6.86 -8.73
CA VAL A 354 10.12 -5.64 -8.75
C VAL A 354 10.49 -4.73 -9.93
N LEU A 355 11.78 -4.49 -10.16
CA LEU A 355 12.22 -3.67 -11.31
C LEU A 355 11.82 -4.27 -12.66
N ARG A 356 11.87 -5.60 -12.80
CA ARG A 356 11.41 -6.28 -14.03
C ARG A 356 9.89 -6.19 -14.18
N TYR A 357 9.16 -6.29 -13.07
CA TYR A 357 7.71 -6.12 -13.07
C TYR A 357 7.33 -4.69 -13.50
N LEU A 358 7.97 -3.68 -12.93
CA LEU A 358 7.79 -2.28 -13.32
C LEU A 358 8.10 -2.06 -14.80
N GLN A 359 9.21 -2.62 -15.30
CA GLN A 359 9.57 -2.55 -16.73
C GLN A 359 8.49 -3.16 -17.63
N THR A 360 7.84 -4.22 -17.18
CA THR A 360 6.82 -4.91 -17.97
C THR A 360 5.47 -4.20 -17.96
N THR A 361 5.18 -3.44 -16.89
CA THR A 361 3.88 -2.78 -16.66
C THR A 361 3.90 -1.28 -16.95
N GLN A 362 5.01 -0.73 -17.42
CA GLN A 362 5.11 0.67 -17.84
C GLN A 362 4.21 0.93 -19.05
N CYS A 363 3.44 2.01 -19.04
CA CYS A 363 2.65 2.48 -20.17
C CYS A 363 3.56 2.97 -21.31
N GLU A 364 3.03 2.99 -22.55
CA GLU A 364 3.78 3.36 -23.76
C GLU A 364 4.38 4.77 -23.68
N ASP A 365 3.67 5.71 -23.05
CA ASP A 365 4.12 7.09 -22.83
C ASP A 365 5.12 7.28 -21.69
N GLY A 366 5.39 6.22 -20.90
CA GLY A 366 6.41 6.19 -19.87
C GLY A 366 5.91 6.26 -18.44
N HIS A 367 4.60 6.47 -18.18
CA HIS A 367 4.04 6.50 -16.82
C HIS A 367 3.55 5.13 -16.35
N TRP A 368 3.06 5.08 -15.13
CA TRP A 368 2.24 4.01 -14.56
C TRP A 368 0.90 4.60 -14.07
N PRO A 369 -0.21 3.85 -14.18
CA PRO A 369 -1.50 4.30 -13.66
C PRO A 369 -1.47 4.34 -12.14
N GLN A 370 -2.36 5.13 -11.53
CA GLN A 370 -2.52 5.29 -10.07
C GLN A 370 -2.50 3.95 -9.33
N ASN A 371 -3.23 2.96 -9.81
CA ASN A 371 -3.14 1.58 -9.33
C ASN A 371 -3.59 0.58 -10.40
N MET A 372 -3.21 -0.67 -10.20
CA MET A 372 -3.48 -1.73 -11.14
C MET A 372 -3.64 -3.09 -10.44
N TRP A 373 -4.32 -4.00 -11.14
CA TRP A 373 -4.28 -5.42 -10.82
C TRP A 373 -2.89 -5.99 -11.05
N LEU A 374 -2.62 -7.16 -10.50
CA LEU A 374 -1.30 -7.81 -10.63
C LEU A 374 -0.88 -8.11 -12.07
N ASP A 375 -1.82 -8.20 -13.00
CA ASP A 375 -1.54 -8.36 -14.43
C ASP A 375 -1.23 -7.05 -15.17
N GLY A 376 -1.20 -5.91 -14.45
CA GLY A 376 -0.91 -4.60 -15.01
C GLY A 376 -2.15 -3.87 -15.56
N ASN A 377 -3.34 -4.47 -15.49
CA ASN A 377 -4.56 -3.79 -15.93
C ASN A 377 -4.95 -2.69 -14.94
N PRO A 378 -5.10 -1.43 -15.36
CA PRO A 378 -5.45 -0.33 -14.47
C PRO A 378 -6.81 -0.57 -13.80
N TYR A 379 -6.87 -0.30 -12.49
CA TYR A 379 -8.15 -0.23 -11.76
C TYR A 379 -8.64 1.22 -11.73
N TRP A 380 -7.75 2.17 -11.35
CA TRP A 380 -7.95 3.61 -11.50
C TRP A 380 -6.85 4.19 -12.39
N GLN A 381 -7.26 5.08 -13.31
CA GLN A 381 -6.39 5.64 -14.35
C GLN A 381 -5.83 7.02 -13.99
N GLY A 382 -5.92 7.46 -12.74
CA GLY A 382 -5.31 8.71 -12.28
C GLY A 382 -3.80 8.71 -12.53
N VAL A 383 -3.21 9.88 -12.71
CA VAL A 383 -1.78 10.06 -12.93
C VAL A 383 -1.18 10.84 -11.78
N GLN A 384 -0.19 10.23 -11.12
CA GLN A 384 0.62 10.83 -10.07
C GLN A 384 2.08 10.86 -10.54
N LEU A 385 2.68 12.06 -10.60
CA LEU A 385 4.05 12.17 -11.10
C LEU A 385 5.06 11.46 -10.20
N ASP A 386 4.81 11.38 -8.88
CA ASP A 386 5.68 10.64 -7.96
C ASP A 386 5.67 9.14 -8.26
N GLU A 387 4.55 8.55 -8.70
CA GLU A 387 4.49 7.14 -9.10
C GLU A 387 5.29 6.84 -10.38
N THR A 388 5.51 7.84 -11.21
CA THR A 388 6.43 7.73 -12.36
C THR A 388 7.89 8.00 -11.96
N ALA A 389 8.12 8.84 -10.97
CA ALA A 389 9.45 9.19 -10.49
C ALA A 389 10.07 8.10 -9.57
N PHE A 390 9.29 7.44 -8.74
CA PHE A 390 9.78 6.42 -7.82
C PHE A 390 10.45 5.22 -8.49
N PRO A 391 9.98 4.66 -9.62
CA PRO A 391 10.71 3.61 -10.34
C PRO A 391 12.13 4.01 -10.78
N VAL A 392 12.34 5.28 -11.15
CA VAL A 392 13.66 5.81 -11.47
C VAL A 392 14.57 5.82 -10.24
N LEU A 393 14.05 6.29 -9.09
CA LEU A 393 14.77 6.27 -7.82
C LEU A 393 15.06 4.86 -7.33
N LEU A 394 14.17 3.91 -7.58
CA LEU A 394 14.41 2.50 -7.25
C LEU A 394 15.56 1.91 -8.10
N CYS A 395 15.65 2.25 -9.38
CA CYS A 395 16.75 1.85 -10.25
C CYS A 395 18.10 2.34 -9.69
N ASP A 396 18.17 3.62 -9.31
CA ASP A 396 19.34 4.23 -8.68
C ASP A 396 19.69 3.55 -7.34
N LEU A 397 18.71 3.38 -6.46
CA LEU A 397 18.90 2.72 -5.17
C LEU A 397 19.38 1.26 -5.33
N ALA A 398 18.84 0.53 -6.31
CA ALA A 398 19.21 -0.85 -6.59
C ALA A 398 20.66 -0.95 -7.13
N LEU A 399 21.05 -0.02 -7.98
CA LEU A 399 22.42 0.06 -8.51
C LEU A 399 23.41 0.35 -7.36
N ARG A 400 23.14 1.35 -6.52
CA ARG A 400 23.96 1.72 -5.36
C ARG A 400 24.10 0.56 -4.33
N ASN A 401 23.06 -0.26 -4.19
CA ASN A 401 23.05 -1.40 -3.27
C ASN A 401 23.54 -2.71 -3.94
N LYS A 402 24.13 -2.62 -5.14
CA LYS A 402 24.67 -3.77 -5.90
C LYS A 402 23.61 -4.85 -6.17
N ALA A 403 22.35 -4.46 -6.25
CA ALA A 403 21.28 -5.33 -6.72
C ALA A 403 21.24 -5.41 -8.25
N LEU A 404 21.76 -4.42 -8.95
CA LEU A 404 21.95 -4.37 -10.39
C LEU A 404 23.43 -4.32 -10.76
N GLY A 405 23.81 -5.04 -11.81
CA GLY A 405 25.05 -4.85 -12.52
C GLY A 405 24.91 -3.86 -13.68
N GLN A 406 26.02 -3.49 -14.35
CA GLN A 406 26.02 -2.53 -15.45
C GLN A 406 25.15 -3.01 -16.63
N GLU A 407 25.22 -4.29 -16.96
CA GLU A 407 24.42 -4.87 -18.05
C GLU A 407 22.91 -4.83 -17.75
N GLU A 408 22.52 -5.14 -16.49
CA GLU A 408 21.12 -5.05 -16.07
C GLU A 408 20.63 -3.60 -16.05
N ALA A 409 21.49 -2.65 -15.64
CA ALA A 409 21.21 -1.22 -15.70
C ALA A 409 20.97 -0.77 -17.14
N ALA A 410 21.85 -1.15 -18.08
CA ALA A 410 21.68 -0.81 -19.50
C ALA A 410 20.35 -1.32 -20.08
N ARG A 411 19.87 -2.50 -19.64
CA ARG A 411 18.56 -3.03 -20.05
C ARG A 411 17.38 -2.26 -19.47
N LEU A 412 17.54 -1.61 -18.32
CA LEU A 412 16.51 -0.79 -17.68
C LEU A 412 16.51 0.67 -18.17
N TRP A 413 17.57 1.10 -18.87
CA TRP A 413 17.66 2.48 -19.38
C TRP A 413 16.43 2.92 -20.20
N PRO A 414 15.88 2.12 -21.14
CA PRO A 414 14.69 2.52 -21.88
C PRO A 414 13.50 2.85 -20.97
N MET A 415 13.28 2.09 -19.89
CA MET A 415 12.24 2.36 -18.90
C MET A 415 12.49 3.69 -18.16
N VAL A 416 13.72 3.90 -17.67
CA VAL A 416 14.12 5.14 -16.98
C VAL A 416 13.99 6.34 -17.89
N ARG A 417 14.42 6.20 -19.16
CA ARG A 417 14.34 7.26 -20.19
C ARG A 417 12.89 7.66 -20.48
N SER A 418 11.99 6.69 -20.68
CA SER A 418 10.58 6.96 -20.94
C SER A 418 9.90 7.61 -19.73
N ALA A 419 10.19 7.14 -18.51
CA ALA A 419 9.70 7.77 -17.29
C ALA A 419 10.20 9.21 -17.14
N ALA A 420 11.48 9.47 -17.37
CA ALA A 420 12.05 10.82 -17.34
C ALA A 420 11.43 11.73 -18.40
N ALA A 421 11.19 11.22 -19.62
CA ALA A 421 10.51 11.94 -20.66
C ALA A 421 9.08 12.32 -20.27
N PHE A 422 8.31 11.37 -19.69
CA PHE A 422 6.98 11.64 -19.18
C PHE A 422 6.98 12.73 -18.11
N LEU A 423 7.90 12.64 -17.14
CA LEU A 423 8.03 13.61 -16.05
C LEU A 423 8.26 15.02 -16.55
N VAL A 424 9.21 15.22 -17.51
CA VAL A 424 9.50 16.55 -18.03
C VAL A 424 8.40 17.07 -18.95
N GLN A 425 7.65 16.21 -19.63
CA GLN A 425 6.53 16.61 -20.48
C GLN A 425 5.29 17.03 -19.69
N ASN A 426 5.01 16.37 -18.56
CA ASN A 426 3.77 16.53 -17.79
C ASN A 426 3.93 17.31 -16.48
N GLY A 427 5.13 17.38 -15.89
CA GLY A 427 5.41 18.19 -14.70
C GLY A 427 5.62 19.68 -14.99
N PRO A 428 5.80 20.50 -13.95
CA PRO A 428 5.89 20.19 -12.52
C PRO A 428 4.55 20.02 -11.78
N VAL A 429 3.43 20.26 -12.44
CA VAL A 429 2.08 20.12 -11.89
C VAL A 429 1.69 18.65 -11.96
N THR A 430 1.37 18.03 -10.82
CA THR A 430 0.80 16.68 -10.81
C THR A 430 -0.71 16.73 -11.03
N GLN A 431 -1.30 15.70 -11.63
CA GLN A 431 -2.76 15.57 -11.77
C GLN A 431 -3.43 15.14 -10.44
N GLN A 432 -2.70 14.44 -9.61
CA GLN A 432 -3.10 14.06 -8.24
C GLN A 432 -1.86 14.11 -7.35
N ASP A 433 -2.04 14.51 -6.09
CA ASP A 433 -1.00 14.37 -5.06
C ASP A 433 -0.84 12.90 -4.62
N ARG A 434 0.13 12.62 -3.76
CA ARG A 434 0.37 11.25 -3.25
C ARG A 434 -0.81 10.64 -2.49
N TRP A 435 -1.79 11.45 -2.11
CA TRP A 435 -3.01 11.01 -1.43
C TRP A 435 -4.18 10.77 -2.40
N GLU A 436 -3.89 10.81 -3.71
CA GLU A 436 -4.84 10.50 -4.81
C GLU A 436 -5.97 11.52 -4.93
N GLU A 437 -5.71 12.78 -4.56
CA GLU A 437 -6.79 13.76 -4.45
C GLU A 437 -6.75 14.85 -5.52
N ASP A 438 -5.83 15.80 -5.42
CA ASP A 438 -5.95 17.07 -6.15
C ASP A 438 -4.80 17.31 -7.12
N PRO A 439 -5.07 18.05 -8.24
CA PRO A 439 -4.01 18.56 -9.11
C PRO A 439 -3.34 19.80 -8.50
N GLY A 440 -2.05 19.97 -8.78
CA GLY A 440 -1.31 21.16 -8.37
C GLY A 440 0.18 20.94 -8.15
N TYR A 441 0.79 21.90 -7.45
CA TYR A 441 2.17 21.84 -7.00
C TYR A 441 2.23 21.22 -5.61
N SER A 442 2.69 20.00 -5.48
CA SER A 442 2.86 19.29 -4.22
C SER A 442 4.34 19.27 -3.81
N PRO A 443 4.71 19.69 -2.59
CA PRO A 443 6.10 19.60 -2.11
C PRO A 443 6.67 18.19 -2.18
N PHE A 444 5.83 17.16 -1.89
CA PHE A 444 6.23 15.76 -1.96
C PHE A 444 6.56 15.35 -3.39
N THR A 445 5.61 15.56 -4.30
CA THR A 445 5.78 15.18 -5.71
C THR A 445 6.94 15.91 -6.36
N LEU A 446 7.13 17.21 -6.07
CA LEU A 446 8.27 17.99 -6.54
C LEU A 446 9.59 17.42 -6.01
N ALA A 447 9.68 17.08 -4.71
CA ALA A 447 10.89 16.50 -4.13
C ALA A 447 11.29 15.18 -4.80
N VAL A 448 10.34 14.26 -4.97
CA VAL A 448 10.57 12.96 -5.60
C VAL A 448 10.95 13.12 -7.06
N THR A 449 10.23 14.00 -7.79
CA THR A 449 10.45 14.22 -9.23
C THR A 449 11.80 14.86 -9.50
N VAL A 450 12.17 15.91 -8.77
CA VAL A 450 13.48 16.57 -8.91
C VAL A 450 14.62 15.58 -8.65
N ALA A 451 14.49 14.77 -7.59
CA ALA A 451 15.47 13.72 -7.29
C ALA A 451 15.57 12.66 -8.41
N ALA A 452 14.42 12.26 -8.97
CA ALA A 452 14.38 11.30 -10.08
C ALA A 452 15.00 11.85 -11.36
N LEU A 453 14.78 13.14 -11.69
CA LEU A 453 15.41 13.77 -12.85
C LEU A 453 16.93 13.79 -12.73
N LEU A 454 17.48 14.06 -11.54
CA LEU A 454 18.93 14.00 -11.32
C LEU A 454 19.48 12.57 -11.43
N ALA A 455 18.76 11.58 -10.88
CA ALA A 455 19.13 10.19 -11.04
C ALA A 455 19.10 9.77 -12.54
N ALA A 456 18.03 10.13 -13.25
CA ALA A 456 17.91 9.86 -14.70
C ALA A 456 19.01 10.55 -15.52
N ALA A 457 19.45 11.74 -15.12
CA ALA A 457 20.54 12.45 -15.77
C ALA A 457 21.88 11.68 -15.72
N GLU A 458 22.20 11.05 -14.56
CA GLU A 458 23.38 10.19 -14.45
C GLU A 458 23.26 8.93 -15.33
N TRP A 459 22.07 8.35 -15.41
CA TRP A 459 21.82 7.21 -16.30
C TRP A 459 21.92 7.59 -17.78
N ALA A 460 21.42 8.79 -18.16
CA ALA A 460 21.55 9.33 -19.51
C ALA A 460 23.02 9.56 -19.91
N GLU A 461 23.84 10.09 -19.00
CA GLU A 461 25.29 10.20 -19.23
C GLU A 461 25.95 8.84 -19.45
N GLY A 462 25.61 7.86 -18.60
CA GLY A 462 26.07 6.49 -18.73
C GLY A 462 25.68 5.82 -20.05
N ALA A 463 24.56 6.26 -20.65
CA ALA A 463 24.06 5.82 -21.94
C ALA A 463 24.60 6.64 -23.13
N GLY A 464 25.40 7.69 -22.89
CA GLY A 464 25.95 8.57 -23.94
C GLY A 464 24.96 9.65 -24.43
N GLU A 465 23.82 9.86 -23.74
CA GLU A 465 22.81 10.87 -24.09
C GLU A 465 23.07 12.19 -23.31
N GLY A 466 24.21 12.84 -23.57
CA GLY A 466 24.67 14.03 -22.81
C GLY A 466 23.75 15.24 -22.91
N GLU A 467 23.06 15.47 -24.03
CA GLU A 467 22.08 16.56 -24.18
C GLU A 467 20.85 16.35 -23.30
N ALA A 468 20.32 15.12 -23.28
CA ALA A 468 19.23 14.76 -22.39
C ALA A 468 19.64 14.90 -20.92
N ALA A 469 20.85 14.45 -20.55
CA ALA A 469 21.39 14.59 -19.21
C ALA A 469 21.50 16.06 -18.75
N ALA A 470 22.00 16.93 -19.63
CA ALA A 470 22.08 18.36 -19.35
C ALA A 470 20.69 18.98 -19.13
N TYR A 471 19.75 18.69 -20.03
CA TYR A 471 18.38 19.19 -19.93
C TYR A 471 17.67 18.71 -18.64
N LEU A 472 17.82 17.42 -18.27
CA LEU A 472 17.25 16.87 -17.03
C LEU A 472 17.78 17.61 -15.80
N ARG A 473 19.08 17.91 -15.73
CA ARG A 473 19.66 18.68 -14.63
C ARG A 473 19.16 20.12 -14.59
N GLU A 474 19.12 20.79 -15.74
CA GLU A 474 18.63 22.17 -15.83
C GLU A 474 17.14 22.26 -15.42
N THR A 475 16.32 21.30 -15.81
CA THR A 475 14.92 21.22 -15.41
C THR A 475 14.78 20.96 -13.91
N ALA A 476 15.56 20.03 -13.35
CA ALA A 476 15.60 19.77 -11.93
C ALA A 476 15.97 21.02 -11.13
N ASP A 477 16.97 21.80 -11.59
CA ASP A 477 17.40 23.03 -10.94
C ASP A 477 16.29 24.12 -10.98
N ALA A 478 15.67 24.29 -12.13
CA ALA A 478 14.60 25.28 -12.32
C ALA A 478 13.37 24.97 -11.43
N TRP A 479 13.02 23.67 -11.33
CA TRP A 479 11.91 23.26 -10.48
C TRP A 479 12.28 23.36 -8.99
N ASN A 480 13.49 22.94 -8.61
CA ASN A 480 13.96 23.06 -7.23
C ASN A 480 14.00 24.50 -6.72
N ASP A 481 14.45 25.45 -7.56
CA ASP A 481 14.49 26.87 -7.27
C ASP A 481 13.08 27.48 -7.10
N SER A 482 12.09 26.88 -7.71
CA SER A 482 10.71 27.39 -7.69
C SER A 482 9.81 26.80 -6.60
N ILE A 483 10.27 25.80 -5.86
CA ILE A 483 9.42 25.06 -4.88
C ILE A 483 8.78 25.99 -3.87
N GLU A 484 9.54 26.93 -3.25
CA GLU A 484 9.01 27.87 -2.26
C GLU A 484 8.01 28.84 -2.86
N ARG A 485 8.30 29.34 -4.05
CA ARG A 485 7.40 30.22 -4.77
C ARG A 485 6.04 29.57 -5.01
N TRP A 486 6.03 28.26 -5.29
CA TRP A 486 4.83 27.51 -5.58
C TRP A 486 4.09 27.00 -4.34
N THR A 487 4.80 26.68 -3.26
CA THR A 487 4.24 25.87 -2.18
C THR A 487 4.45 26.41 -0.77
N PHE A 488 5.25 27.48 -0.59
CA PHE A 488 5.50 28.05 0.73
C PHE A 488 4.59 29.26 0.99
N ALA A 489 3.63 29.11 1.90
CA ALA A 489 2.66 30.14 2.25
C ALA A 489 3.19 31.05 3.38
N THR A 490 3.12 32.37 3.18
CA THR A 490 3.49 33.40 4.17
C THR A 490 2.36 34.40 4.38
N GLY A 491 2.38 35.10 5.51
CA GLY A 491 1.41 36.17 5.78
C GLY A 491 -0.01 35.69 5.99
N THR A 492 -0.21 34.42 6.35
CA THR A 492 -1.51 33.80 6.61
C THR A 492 -1.92 33.95 8.06
N ASP A 493 -3.24 33.95 8.34
CA ASP A 493 -3.77 33.96 9.70
C ASP A 493 -3.22 32.76 10.51
N LEU A 494 -3.08 31.60 9.88
CA LEU A 494 -2.52 30.41 10.51
C LEU A 494 -1.04 30.59 10.89
N ALA A 495 -0.23 31.23 10.03
CA ALA A 495 1.15 31.56 10.37
C ALA A 495 1.24 32.50 11.55
N ALA A 496 0.38 33.54 11.58
CA ALA A 496 0.31 34.49 12.70
C ALA A 496 -0.13 33.80 14.00
N GLU A 497 -1.15 32.95 13.94
CA GLU A 497 -1.64 32.16 15.09
C GLU A 497 -0.53 31.25 15.67
N LEU A 498 0.24 30.60 14.82
CA LEU A 498 1.28 29.66 15.21
C LEU A 498 2.63 30.33 15.52
N GLY A 499 2.78 31.63 15.25
CA GLY A 499 4.02 32.37 15.45
C GLY A 499 5.17 31.89 14.58
N VAL A 500 4.87 31.54 13.31
CA VAL A 500 5.84 31.10 12.30
C VAL A 500 5.88 32.09 11.13
N SER A 501 6.99 32.11 10.37
CA SER A 501 7.13 33.00 9.23
C SER A 501 6.28 32.53 8.03
N GLY A 502 6.02 31.21 7.93
CA GLY A 502 5.28 30.55 6.89
C GLY A 502 5.39 29.03 7.02
N TYR A 503 4.84 28.31 6.07
CA TYR A 503 4.89 26.83 6.01
C TYR A 503 4.58 26.34 4.60
N TYR A 504 5.03 25.13 4.27
CA TYR A 504 4.65 24.44 3.04
C TYR A 504 3.22 23.93 3.14
N VAL A 505 2.41 24.24 2.12
CA VAL A 505 1.03 23.72 1.99
C VAL A 505 1.06 22.27 1.45
N ARG A 506 -0.04 21.51 1.62
CA ARG A 506 -0.18 20.17 1.03
C ARG A 506 -0.05 20.21 -0.49
N ILE A 507 -0.83 21.11 -1.11
CA ILE A 507 -0.82 21.31 -2.55
C ILE A 507 -1.29 22.74 -2.86
N ALA A 508 -0.65 23.39 -3.83
CA ALA A 508 -1.04 24.67 -4.32
C ALA A 508 -1.71 24.53 -5.70
N PRO A 509 -2.93 25.10 -5.90
CA PRO A 509 -3.57 25.09 -7.21
C PRO A 509 -2.70 25.78 -8.26
N PRO A 510 -2.63 25.28 -9.51
CA PRO A 510 -1.72 25.78 -10.54
C PRO A 510 -1.88 27.28 -10.81
N ASP A 511 -3.09 27.75 -10.98
CA ASP A 511 -3.36 29.16 -11.31
C ASP A 511 -2.92 30.12 -10.21
N SER A 512 -3.08 29.72 -8.95
CA SER A 512 -2.64 30.52 -7.80
C SER A 512 -1.13 30.55 -7.70
N ALA A 513 -0.47 29.38 -7.85
CA ALA A 513 0.97 29.27 -7.76
C ALA A 513 1.68 30.01 -8.90
N ASP A 514 1.16 29.96 -10.13
CA ASP A 514 1.70 30.71 -11.27
C ASP A 514 1.58 32.23 -11.07
N ALA A 515 0.59 32.69 -10.34
CA ALA A 515 0.47 34.10 -9.93
C ALA A 515 1.37 34.46 -8.72
N CYS A 516 2.28 33.58 -8.28
CA CYS A 516 3.16 33.73 -7.11
C CYS A 516 2.39 33.88 -5.78
N SER A 517 1.24 33.24 -5.66
CA SER A 517 0.41 33.31 -4.46
C SER A 517 -0.13 31.92 -4.06
N PRO A 518 0.68 31.06 -3.42
CA PRO A 518 0.23 29.74 -2.95
C PRO A 518 -0.85 29.84 -1.87
N VAL A 519 -1.10 31.03 -1.32
CA VAL A 519 -2.15 31.30 -0.33
C VAL A 519 -3.53 31.51 -0.95
N GLN A 520 -3.61 31.78 -2.26
CA GLN A 520 -4.88 32.00 -2.97
C GLN A 520 -5.43 30.70 -3.52
N GLY A 521 -6.75 30.63 -3.59
CA GLY A 521 -7.47 29.48 -4.13
C GLY A 521 -7.93 28.48 -3.09
N PHE A 522 -8.83 27.61 -3.53
CA PHE A 522 -9.43 26.55 -2.73
C PHE A 522 -9.01 25.21 -3.30
N VAL A 523 -8.80 24.26 -2.40
CA VAL A 523 -8.51 22.87 -2.73
C VAL A 523 -9.67 22.01 -2.26
N PRO A 524 -10.21 21.13 -3.10
CA PRO A 524 -11.18 20.13 -2.68
C PRO A 524 -10.59 19.23 -1.60
N ILE A 525 -11.45 18.65 -0.78
CA ILE A 525 -11.09 17.60 0.18
C ILE A 525 -12.03 16.43 -0.09
N LYS A 526 -11.49 15.35 -0.62
CA LYS A 526 -12.27 14.13 -0.84
C LYS A 526 -12.77 13.56 0.50
N ASN A 527 -13.79 12.73 0.42
CA ASN A 527 -14.34 12.00 1.56
C ASN A 527 -14.86 12.89 2.71
N ARG A 528 -15.30 14.10 2.39
CA ARG A 528 -15.98 15.00 3.32
C ARG A 528 -17.42 15.25 2.88
N PRO A 529 -18.35 15.51 3.81
CA PRO A 529 -19.72 15.89 3.48
C PRO A 529 -19.78 17.15 2.59
N ILE A 530 -20.81 17.24 1.74
CA ILE A 530 -21.08 18.42 0.93
C ILE A 530 -21.14 19.67 1.82
N GLY A 531 -20.45 20.75 1.42
CA GLY A 531 -20.30 21.98 2.20
C GLY A 531 -19.08 22.01 3.13
N GLN A 532 -18.40 20.88 3.33
CA GLN A 532 -17.11 20.78 4.04
C GLN A 532 -16.01 20.20 3.15
N SER A 533 -16.27 20.01 1.86
CA SER A 533 -15.44 19.31 0.89
C SER A 533 -14.47 20.22 0.14
N ALA A 534 -14.18 21.40 0.65
CA ALA A 534 -13.16 22.31 0.14
C ALA A 534 -12.67 23.24 1.24
N ALA A 535 -11.39 23.63 1.18
CA ALA A 535 -10.80 24.60 2.08
C ALA A 535 -9.78 25.48 1.34
N PRO A 536 -9.46 26.68 1.87
CA PRO A 536 -8.35 27.47 1.36
C PRO A 536 -7.06 26.65 1.35
N ALA A 537 -6.32 26.67 0.25
CA ALA A 537 -5.07 25.91 0.12
C ALA A 537 -4.10 26.19 1.28
N ALA A 538 -4.03 27.45 1.71
CA ALA A 538 -3.20 27.88 2.83
C ALA A 538 -3.59 27.28 4.20
N GLN A 539 -4.76 26.68 4.36
CA GLN A 539 -5.19 26.05 5.61
C GLN A 539 -4.92 24.54 5.66
N ILE A 540 -4.44 23.97 4.55
CA ILE A 540 -4.23 22.51 4.45
C ILE A 540 -2.76 22.19 4.61
N LEU A 541 -2.37 21.82 5.83
CA LEU A 541 -1.04 21.31 6.16
C LEU A 541 -0.94 19.82 5.85
N SER A 542 0.26 19.37 5.45
CA SER A 542 0.61 17.95 5.33
C SER A 542 2.08 17.72 5.66
N PRO A 543 2.47 16.55 6.22
CA PRO A 543 3.87 16.17 6.41
C PRO A 543 4.68 16.05 5.12
N ASP A 544 4.07 16.20 3.98
CA ASP A 544 4.62 16.04 2.62
C ASP A 544 5.89 16.83 2.38
N ALA A 545 6.03 18.01 2.99
CA ALA A 545 7.24 18.82 2.89
C ALA A 545 8.49 18.15 3.48
N LEU A 546 8.38 17.13 4.36
CA LEU A 546 9.50 16.37 4.88
C LEU A 546 10.25 15.60 3.79
N ALA A 547 9.61 15.33 2.66
CA ALA A 547 10.25 14.77 1.47
C ALA A 547 11.38 15.65 0.93
N LEU A 548 11.29 16.98 1.08
CA LEU A 548 12.35 17.91 0.70
C LEU A 548 13.66 17.62 1.45
N VAL A 549 13.55 17.21 2.71
CA VAL A 549 14.73 16.81 3.51
C VAL A 549 15.13 15.37 3.18
N ARG A 550 14.17 14.45 3.08
CA ARG A 550 14.44 13.05 2.82
C ARG A 550 15.19 12.81 1.52
N PHE A 551 14.82 13.55 0.46
CA PHE A 551 15.44 13.43 -0.85
C PHE A 551 16.58 14.45 -1.08
N GLY A 552 16.98 15.21 -0.06
CA GLY A 552 18.20 16.04 -0.06
C GLY A 552 18.07 17.35 -0.85
N LEU A 553 16.86 17.93 -0.93
CA LEU A 553 16.61 19.22 -1.57
C LEU A 553 16.76 20.39 -0.57
N ARG A 554 16.44 20.15 0.68
CA ARG A 554 16.55 21.15 1.77
C ARG A 554 17.28 20.56 2.96
N ALA A 555 18.04 21.40 3.65
CA ALA A 555 18.68 21.02 4.89
C ALA A 555 17.62 20.83 6.01
N PRO A 556 17.85 19.93 6.97
CA PRO A 556 16.90 19.69 8.06
C PRO A 556 16.74 20.88 9.00
N ASP A 557 17.68 21.82 9.01
CA ASP A 557 17.70 23.06 9.79
C ASP A 557 17.29 24.30 8.96
N ASP A 558 16.81 24.12 7.72
CA ASP A 558 16.22 25.22 6.94
C ASP A 558 15.08 25.87 7.73
N PRO A 559 15.09 27.21 7.94
CA PRO A 559 14.07 27.90 8.72
C PRO A 559 12.63 27.59 8.26
N ARG A 560 12.41 27.39 6.95
CA ARG A 560 11.10 27.07 6.37
C ARG A 560 10.64 25.67 6.74
N ILE A 561 11.56 24.72 6.80
CA ILE A 561 11.29 23.35 7.28
C ILE A 561 10.98 23.37 8.78
N LEU A 562 11.74 24.13 9.57
CA LEU A 562 11.52 24.23 11.02
C LEU A 562 10.16 24.88 11.34
N ASP A 563 9.78 25.93 10.63
CA ASP A 563 8.48 26.58 10.79
C ASP A 563 7.33 25.65 10.36
N THR A 564 7.51 24.93 9.25
CA THR A 564 6.54 23.91 8.82
C THR A 564 6.37 22.82 9.88
N LEU A 565 7.45 22.32 10.48
CA LEU A 565 7.38 21.34 11.56
C LEU A 565 6.58 21.81 12.77
N ARG A 566 6.77 23.09 13.16
CA ARG A 566 5.97 23.68 14.26
C ARG A 566 4.49 23.66 13.93
N ALA A 567 4.14 24.02 12.68
CA ALA A 567 2.78 24.02 12.21
C ALA A 567 2.18 22.59 12.16
N LEU A 568 2.94 21.62 11.65
CA LEU A 568 2.54 20.21 11.61
C LEU A 568 2.33 19.64 13.02
N ASP A 569 3.26 19.90 13.94
CA ASP A 569 3.18 19.40 15.31
C ASP A 569 2.03 20.03 16.10
N ALA A 570 1.65 21.26 15.77
CA ALA A 570 0.51 21.94 16.38
C ALA A 570 -0.85 21.42 15.85
N ARG A 571 -0.93 20.98 14.59
CA ARG A 571 -2.22 20.69 13.92
C ARG A 571 -2.45 19.22 13.59
N LEU A 572 -1.41 18.47 13.30
CA LEU A 572 -1.55 17.10 12.78
C LEU A 572 -1.00 16.01 13.70
N ARG A 573 -0.21 16.40 14.71
CA ARG A 573 0.33 15.43 15.66
C ARG A 573 -0.74 14.99 16.66
N VAL A 574 -0.92 13.69 16.77
CA VAL A 574 -1.75 13.04 17.79
C VAL A 574 -0.85 12.31 18.77
N VAL A 575 -1.10 12.48 20.06
CA VAL A 575 -0.39 11.76 21.12
C VAL A 575 -1.21 10.55 21.54
N THR A 576 -0.64 9.38 21.33
CA THR A 576 -1.25 8.10 21.71
C THR A 576 -0.48 7.48 22.89
N PRO A 577 -0.99 6.44 23.56
CA PRO A 577 -0.25 5.70 24.58
C PRO A 577 1.09 5.10 24.06
N ALA A 578 1.16 4.83 22.74
CA ALA A 578 2.38 4.35 22.08
C ALA A 578 3.40 5.45 21.81
N GLY A 579 2.98 6.70 21.75
CA GLY A 579 3.76 7.87 21.39
C GLY A 579 3.08 8.73 20.31
N PRO A 580 3.80 9.69 19.70
CA PRO A 580 3.23 10.58 18.70
C PRO A 580 3.04 9.89 17.35
N CYS A 581 1.94 10.23 16.69
CA CYS A 581 1.60 9.81 15.34
C CYS A 581 0.99 11.01 14.58
N TRP A 582 1.05 11.05 13.26
CA TRP A 582 0.60 12.18 12.46
C TRP A 582 -0.51 11.80 11.50
N LYS A 583 -1.44 12.74 11.25
CA LYS A 583 -2.48 12.66 10.21
C LYS A 583 -1.89 13.03 8.85
N ARG A 584 -2.52 12.58 7.77
CA ARG A 584 -2.10 12.87 6.38
C ARG A 584 -2.13 14.37 6.10
N TYR A 585 -3.24 15.04 6.40
CA TYR A 585 -3.38 16.49 6.19
C TYR A 585 -4.57 17.07 6.99
N SER A 586 -4.65 18.39 7.02
CA SER A 586 -5.72 19.11 7.72
C SER A 586 -7.07 18.89 7.06
N GLY A 587 -8.05 18.39 7.81
CA GLY A 587 -9.42 18.17 7.31
C GLY A 587 -9.62 16.88 6.54
N ASP A 588 -8.65 15.99 6.52
CA ASP A 588 -8.74 14.65 5.88
C ASP A 588 -10.04 13.94 6.24
N GLY A 589 -10.71 13.38 5.23
CA GLY A 589 -11.97 12.65 5.38
C GLY A 589 -11.85 11.13 5.33
N TYR A 590 -10.65 10.56 5.10
CA TYR A 590 -10.45 9.13 4.92
C TYR A 590 -10.17 8.41 6.24
N GLY A 591 -11.19 7.80 6.82
CA GLY A 591 -11.15 7.05 8.08
C GLY A 591 -12.54 6.89 8.69
N GLU A 592 -12.64 6.22 9.84
CA GLU A 592 -13.90 6.05 10.58
C GLU A 592 -14.51 7.39 10.97
N HIS A 593 -15.83 7.43 11.05
CA HIS A 593 -16.56 8.55 11.64
C HIS A 593 -16.22 8.76 13.12
N GLU A 594 -16.62 9.88 13.70
CA GLU A 594 -16.37 10.20 15.11
C GLU A 594 -16.99 9.20 16.09
N ASP A 595 -18.12 8.57 15.72
CA ASP A 595 -18.80 7.54 16.50
C ASP A 595 -18.18 6.13 16.28
N GLY A 596 -17.08 6.03 15.52
CA GLY A 596 -16.41 4.78 15.18
C GLY A 596 -17.15 3.93 14.14
N SER A 597 -18.18 4.46 13.47
CA SER A 597 -18.77 3.75 12.33
C SER A 597 -17.79 3.65 11.18
N PRO A 598 -17.82 2.54 10.40
CA PRO A 598 -16.92 2.32 9.29
C PRO A 598 -16.98 3.44 8.26
N PHE A 599 -15.86 3.69 7.58
CA PHE A 599 -15.81 4.57 6.43
C PHE A 599 -16.77 4.09 5.33
N ASP A 600 -17.63 4.99 4.86
CA ASP A 600 -18.67 4.74 3.86
C ASP A 600 -18.55 5.62 2.60
N GLY A 601 -17.38 6.27 2.42
CA GLY A 601 -17.12 7.28 1.41
C GLY A 601 -16.95 8.67 2.02
N THR A 602 -17.34 8.83 3.28
CA THR A 602 -17.07 10.01 4.11
C THR A 602 -16.54 9.60 5.47
N GLY A 603 -15.85 10.51 6.19
CA GLY A 603 -15.34 10.20 7.52
C GLY A 603 -14.36 11.23 8.06
N VAL A 604 -13.43 10.77 8.91
CA VAL A 604 -12.40 11.59 9.56
C VAL A 604 -11.05 10.88 9.44
N GLY A 605 -10.07 11.55 8.83
CA GLY A 605 -8.71 11.02 8.69
C GLY A 605 -8.06 10.72 10.05
N ARG A 606 -7.54 9.51 10.20
CA ARG A 606 -6.86 9.06 11.42
C ARG A 606 -5.35 9.11 11.24
N PRO A 607 -4.54 9.10 12.32
CA PRO A 607 -3.09 9.14 12.21
C PRO A 607 -2.50 7.83 11.65
N TRP A 608 -1.41 7.97 10.88
CA TRP A 608 -0.74 6.89 10.17
C TRP A 608 0.61 6.53 10.79
N PRO A 609 0.86 5.28 11.22
CA PRO A 609 2.17 4.82 11.68
C PRO A 609 3.29 5.07 10.68
N LEU A 610 3.00 4.99 9.39
CA LEU A 610 3.91 5.34 8.29
C LEU A 610 4.52 6.75 8.47
N LEU A 611 3.69 7.75 8.77
CA LEU A 611 4.15 9.14 8.94
C LEU A 611 5.01 9.33 10.19
N THR A 612 4.87 8.48 11.20
CA THR A 612 5.80 8.40 12.33
C THR A 612 7.20 7.95 11.86
N GLY A 613 7.27 7.01 10.91
CA GLY A 613 8.51 6.58 10.27
C GLY A 613 9.17 7.68 9.44
N GLU A 614 8.38 8.37 8.60
CA GLU A 614 8.86 9.52 7.81
C GLU A 614 9.40 10.63 8.73
N ARG A 615 8.70 10.94 9.84
CA ARG A 615 9.18 11.88 10.84
C ARG A 615 10.48 11.39 11.50
N ALA A 616 10.62 10.10 11.78
CA ALA A 616 11.84 9.55 12.35
C ALA A 616 13.04 9.68 11.39
N HIS A 617 12.84 9.54 10.10
CA HIS A 617 13.89 9.81 9.10
C HIS A 617 14.30 11.29 9.11
N TYR A 618 13.33 12.20 9.22
CA TYR A 618 13.67 13.62 9.39
C TYR A 618 14.50 13.85 10.67
N GLU A 619 14.13 13.27 11.80
CA GLU A 619 14.88 13.40 13.05
C GLU A 619 16.33 12.87 12.90
N LEU A 620 16.50 11.77 12.17
CA LEU A 620 17.81 11.23 11.86
C LEU A 620 18.61 12.16 10.95
N ALA A 621 18.00 12.75 9.92
CA ALA A 621 18.62 13.73 9.04
C ALA A 621 19.11 14.96 9.82
N ALA A 622 18.36 15.39 10.84
CA ALA A 622 18.67 16.47 11.73
C ALA A 622 19.71 16.11 12.83
N GLY A 623 20.28 14.91 12.77
CA GLY A 623 21.26 14.43 13.77
C GLY A 623 20.66 13.99 15.10
N ARG A 624 19.36 14.07 15.28
CA ARG A 624 18.64 13.70 16.53
C ARG A 624 18.35 12.20 16.58
N ARG A 625 19.41 11.41 16.61
CA ARG A 625 19.36 9.95 16.49
C ARG A 625 18.52 9.26 17.58
N GLU A 626 18.56 9.77 18.81
CA GLU A 626 17.79 9.19 19.92
C GLU A 626 16.28 9.44 19.74
N GLU A 627 15.91 10.61 19.21
CA GLU A 627 14.51 10.89 18.87
C GLU A 627 14.03 9.99 17.72
N ALA A 628 14.85 9.78 16.70
CA ALA A 628 14.53 8.83 15.63
C ALA A 628 14.32 7.40 16.17
N ARG A 629 15.12 6.96 17.16
CA ARG A 629 14.91 5.68 17.85
C ARG A 629 13.61 5.65 18.65
N ARG A 630 13.30 6.73 19.37
CA ARG A 630 12.06 6.84 20.12
C ARG A 630 10.85 6.68 19.19
N LEU A 631 10.86 7.31 18.03
CA LEU A 631 9.83 7.20 17.02
C LEU A 631 9.76 5.79 16.38
N LEU A 632 10.90 5.12 16.18
CA LEU A 632 10.95 3.71 15.79
C LEU A 632 10.20 2.84 16.81
N HIS A 633 10.44 3.05 18.10
CA HIS A 633 9.73 2.31 19.17
C HIS A 633 8.24 2.67 19.23
N THR A 634 7.89 3.91 18.87
CA THR A 634 6.48 4.29 18.69
C THR A 634 5.84 3.48 17.58
N MET A 635 6.47 3.34 16.41
CA MET A 635 5.94 2.48 15.34
C MET A 635 5.73 1.03 15.81
N GLU A 636 6.68 0.47 16.56
CA GLU A 636 6.57 -0.88 17.12
C GLU A 636 5.38 -1.01 18.07
N ALA A 637 5.14 0.00 18.90
CA ALA A 637 4.04 0.02 19.87
C ALA A 637 2.65 0.29 19.22
N LEU A 638 2.63 0.92 18.03
CA LEU A 638 1.41 1.13 17.23
C LEU A 638 0.98 -0.13 16.47
N ALA A 639 1.85 -1.13 16.34
CA ALA A 639 1.50 -2.38 15.69
C ALA A 639 0.39 -3.13 16.46
N GLY A 640 -0.46 -3.81 15.71
CA GLY A 640 -1.47 -4.71 16.27
C GLY A 640 -0.88 -6.01 16.83
N THR A 641 -1.73 -6.86 17.33
CA THR A 641 -1.37 -8.21 17.75
C THR A 641 -0.69 -8.95 16.57
N GLY A 642 0.35 -9.72 16.87
CA GLY A 642 1.14 -10.40 15.80
C GLY A 642 2.16 -9.50 15.10
N GLY A 643 2.29 -8.22 15.51
CA GLY A 643 3.28 -7.28 14.96
C GLY A 643 2.91 -6.71 13.60
N MET A 644 1.63 -6.67 13.25
CA MET A 644 1.13 -6.10 12.00
C MET A 644 0.98 -4.57 12.13
N LEU A 645 1.66 -3.80 11.29
CA LEU A 645 1.52 -2.35 11.22
C LEU A 645 0.28 -1.98 10.40
N PRO A 646 -0.67 -1.23 10.98
CA PRO A 646 -1.85 -0.79 10.25
C PRO A 646 -1.54 0.44 9.38
N GLU A 647 -2.45 0.71 8.48
CA GLU A 647 -2.51 1.99 7.77
C GLU A 647 -2.82 3.12 8.75
N GLN A 648 -3.89 2.99 9.54
CA GLN A 648 -4.34 4.01 10.47
C GLN A 648 -4.53 3.42 11.88
N VAL A 649 -4.40 4.29 12.88
CA VAL A 649 -4.72 3.99 14.27
C VAL A 649 -5.84 4.91 14.77
N TRP A 650 -6.67 4.40 15.67
CA TRP A 650 -7.76 5.18 16.27
C TRP A 650 -7.22 6.27 17.19
N ASP A 651 -7.74 7.48 17.05
CA ASP A 651 -7.33 8.66 17.83
C ASP A 651 -8.47 9.29 18.67
N GLY A 652 -9.63 8.65 18.69
CA GLY A 652 -10.75 9.04 19.52
C GLY A 652 -10.80 8.32 20.88
N ALA A 653 -11.86 8.58 21.64
CA ALA A 653 -12.16 7.83 22.84
C ALA A 653 -12.39 6.34 22.53
N ASP A 654 -12.14 5.47 23.51
CA ASP A 654 -12.34 4.03 23.34
C ASP A 654 -13.82 3.71 23.06
N ILE A 655 -14.06 2.85 22.06
CA ILE A 655 -15.37 2.34 21.69
C ILE A 655 -15.29 0.79 21.68
N PRO A 656 -15.36 0.14 22.84
CA PRO A 656 -15.16 -1.31 22.94
C PRO A 656 -16.13 -2.13 22.06
N ALA A 657 -17.37 -1.67 21.87
CA ALA A 657 -18.35 -2.33 21.02
C ALA A 657 -17.96 -2.36 19.52
N ARG A 658 -17.01 -1.52 19.10
CA ARG A 658 -16.45 -1.47 17.76
C ARG A 658 -14.99 -1.91 17.72
N GLU A 659 -14.44 -2.37 18.82
CA GLU A 659 -13.02 -2.77 18.97
C GLU A 659 -12.04 -1.62 18.65
N LEU A 660 -12.46 -0.37 18.84
CA LEU A 660 -11.64 0.82 18.64
C LEU A 660 -11.10 1.31 19.99
N PHE A 661 -9.77 1.42 20.09
CA PHE A 661 -9.05 1.84 21.29
C PHE A 661 -7.96 2.85 20.91
N LEU A 662 -7.77 3.88 21.72
CA LEU A 662 -6.79 4.95 21.45
C LEU A 662 -5.38 4.40 21.19
N GLY A 663 -4.82 4.72 20.00
CA GLY A 663 -3.50 4.27 19.57
C GLY A 663 -3.42 2.81 19.12
N ARG A 664 -4.56 2.14 18.94
CA ARG A 664 -4.65 0.79 18.38
C ARG A 664 -5.14 0.83 16.93
N PRO A 665 -4.89 -0.23 16.14
CA PRO A 665 -5.36 -0.29 14.77
C PRO A 665 -6.84 0.05 14.63
N SER A 666 -7.18 0.82 13.60
CA SER A 666 -8.55 1.10 13.20
C SER A 666 -9.09 0.01 12.25
N GLY A 667 -10.24 0.25 11.60
CA GLY A 667 -10.77 -0.64 10.56
C GLY A 667 -10.11 -0.49 9.19
N SER A 668 -9.07 0.34 9.06
CA SER A 668 -8.28 0.53 7.85
C SER A 668 -7.44 -0.70 7.47
N ALA A 669 -6.66 -0.64 6.41
CA ALA A 669 -5.84 -1.76 5.96
C ALA A 669 -4.80 -2.20 7.01
N MET A 670 -4.68 -3.51 7.24
CA MET A 670 -3.66 -4.09 8.11
C MET A 670 -3.33 -5.55 7.71
N PRO A 671 -2.02 -5.90 7.51
CA PRO A 671 -0.88 -4.99 7.54
C PRO A 671 -0.80 -4.10 6.30
N LEU A 672 -0.24 -2.90 6.44
CA LEU A 672 0.14 -2.08 5.31
C LEU A 672 1.60 -2.35 4.93
N ALA A 673 1.85 -2.87 3.72
CA ALA A 673 3.19 -3.23 3.27
C ALA A 673 4.15 -2.02 3.29
N TRP A 674 3.70 -0.85 2.87
CA TRP A 674 4.47 0.40 2.90
C TRP A 674 4.91 0.78 4.32
N ALA A 675 4.06 0.65 5.34
CA ALA A 675 4.43 0.95 6.72
C ALA A 675 5.54 0.01 7.25
N HIS A 676 5.47 -1.28 6.90
CA HIS A 676 6.52 -2.25 7.20
C HIS A 676 7.83 -1.98 6.46
N ALA A 677 7.75 -1.54 5.21
CA ALA A 677 8.91 -1.14 4.42
C ALA A 677 9.59 0.11 5.00
N GLU A 678 8.81 1.10 5.40
CA GLU A 678 9.32 2.31 6.05
C GLU A 678 10.03 1.99 7.37
N TYR A 679 9.46 1.11 8.19
CA TYR A 679 10.10 0.61 9.40
C TYR A 679 11.48 -0.05 9.12
N LEU A 680 11.56 -0.89 8.08
CA LEU A 680 12.81 -1.56 7.70
C LEU A 680 13.86 -0.60 7.15
N LYS A 681 13.44 0.38 6.34
CA LYS A 681 14.32 1.44 5.85
C LYS A 681 14.83 2.31 7.00
N LEU A 682 13.99 2.60 8.00
CA LEU A 682 14.39 3.33 9.21
C LEU A 682 15.38 2.53 10.04
N LEU A 683 15.19 1.24 10.26
CA LEU A 683 16.16 0.38 10.92
C LEU A 683 17.52 0.40 10.20
N ARG A 684 17.50 0.31 8.87
CA ARG A 684 18.72 0.39 8.05
C ARG A 684 19.40 1.75 8.19
N SER A 685 18.62 2.82 8.12
CA SER A 685 19.11 4.20 8.27
C SER A 685 19.75 4.43 9.64
N LEU A 686 19.13 3.96 10.71
CA LEU A 686 19.66 4.03 12.07
C LEU A 686 20.93 3.19 12.23
N LYS A 687 21.01 2.02 11.60
CA LYS A 687 22.20 1.17 11.61
C LYS A 687 23.39 1.86 10.92
N GLU A 688 23.15 2.48 9.76
CA GLU A 688 24.17 3.17 8.98
C GLU A 688 24.48 4.58 9.48
N GLY A 689 23.58 5.19 10.27
CA GLY A 689 23.70 6.56 10.74
C GLY A 689 23.43 7.62 9.68
N ARG A 690 22.75 7.23 8.58
CA ARG A 690 22.36 8.10 7.46
C ARG A 690 21.07 7.60 6.84
N ILE A 691 20.35 8.45 6.14
CA ILE A 691 19.14 8.06 5.39
C ILE A 691 19.52 7.06 4.29
N PHE A 692 18.93 5.87 4.33
CA PHE A 692 19.25 4.76 3.43
C PHE A 692 18.92 5.03 1.96
N ASP A 693 17.77 5.61 1.72
CA ASP A 693 17.23 5.87 0.38
C ASP A 693 17.50 7.30 -0.14
N LEU A 694 18.24 8.12 0.61
CA LEU A 694 18.66 9.45 0.17
C LEU A 694 19.50 9.35 -1.12
N PRO A 695 19.07 10.02 -2.23
CA PRO A 695 19.87 10.08 -3.44
C PRO A 695 21.10 10.98 -3.23
N PRO A 696 22.33 10.45 -3.39
CA PRO A 696 23.54 11.21 -3.11
C PRO A 696 23.75 12.38 -4.07
N GLN A 697 23.36 12.25 -5.33
CA GLN A 697 23.47 13.30 -6.35
C GLN A 697 22.60 14.52 -6.01
N THR A 698 21.41 14.31 -5.45
CA THR A 698 20.55 15.41 -5.02
C THR A 698 21.15 16.16 -3.83
N ALA A 699 21.57 15.44 -2.81
CA ALA A 699 22.20 16.01 -1.63
C ALA A 699 23.52 16.72 -1.97
N GLN A 700 24.35 16.17 -2.86
CA GLN A 700 25.56 16.84 -3.34
C GLN A 700 25.22 18.15 -4.03
N ARG A 701 24.23 18.15 -4.96
CA ARG A 701 23.87 19.30 -5.77
C ARG A 701 23.25 20.43 -4.97
N TYR A 702 22.31 20.15 -4.08
CA TYR A 702 21.51 21.19 -3.44
C TYR A 702 21.90 21.52 -2.00
N LEU A 703 22.58 20.63 -1.28
CA LEU A 703 23.01 20.89 0.09
C LEU A 703 24.47 21.30 0.20
N ARG A 704 25.32 20.98 -0.82
CA ARG A 704 26.74 21.30 -0.79
C ARG A 704 27.13 22.34 -1.81
N ASP A 705 26.71 22.13 -3.07
CA ASP A 705 27.10 22.96 -4.22
C ASP A 705 25.87 23.46 -4.96
N PRO A 706 24.98 24.26 -4.32
CA PRO A 706 23.74 24.69 -4.95
C PRO A 706 24.01 25.51 -6.22
N PRO A 707 23.46 25.07 -7.36
CA PRO A 707 23.62 25.83 -8.62
C PRO A 707 22.87 27.15 -8.52
N ALA A 708 23.38 28.18 -9.16
CA ALA A 708 22.64 29.41 -9.35
C ALA A 708 21.50 29.15 -10.36
N PRO A 709 20.27 29.63 -10.09
CA PRO A 709 19.18 29.54 -11.05
C PRO A 709 19.56 30.29 -12.33
N ARG A 710 19.24 29.69 -13.48
CA ARG A 710 19.59 30.28 -14.79
C ARG A 710 18.36 30.66 -15.58
N PHE A 711 17.25 29.93 -15.39
CA PHE A 711 16.04 30.06 -16.20
C PHE A 711 14.79 30.13 -15.32
N ARG A 712 13.77 30.86 -15.83
CA ARG A 712 12.37 30.58 -15.56
C ARG A 712 11.78 29.90 -16.78
N VAL A 713 10.99 28.89 -16.54
CA VAL A 713 10.40 28.08 -17.61
C VAL A 713 8.97 28.54 -17.88
N TRP A 714 8.69 28.75 -19.15
CA TRP A 714 7.35 28.98 -19.66
C TRP A 714 6.96 27.82 -20.58
N ARG A 715 5.76 27.27 -20.38
CA ARG A 715 5.11 26.29 -21.29
C ARG A 715 3.60 26.49 -21.27
N PHE A 716 2.87 25.94 -22.26
CA PHE A 716 1.42 26.12 -22.36
C PHE A 716 0.63 25.72 -21.10
N GLY A 717 0.97 24.60 -20.47
CA GLY A 717 0.34 24.10 -19.26
C GLY A 717 0.89 24.71 -17.95
N HIS A 718 1.92 25.53 -18.04
CA HIS A 718 2.62 26.12 -16.90
C HIS A 718 3.22 27.46 -17.33
N ARG A 719 2.40 28.49 -17.33
CA ARG A 719 2.74 29.83 -17.82
C ARG A 719 3.42 30.66 -16.74
N CYS A 720 4.75 30.78 -16.77
CA CYS A 720 5.45 31.76 -15.94
C CYS A 720 4.95 33.14 -16.32
N ARG A 721 4.42 33.92 -15.38
CA ARG A 721 3.90 35.31 -15.62
C ARG A 721 4.92 36.37 -15.27
N ARG A 722 5.91 36.06 -14.43
CA ARG A 722 6.91 37.01 -13.96
C ARG A 722 8.27 36.38 -13.79
N LEU A 723 9.30 37.05 -14.30
CA LEU A 723 10.70 36.76 -14.09
C LEU A 723 11.16 37.49 -12.84
N GLU A 724 11.28 36.78 -11.73
CA GLU A 724 11.85 37.31 -10.50
C GLU A 724 13.35 37.09 -10.48
N GLY A 725 14.12 38.20 -10.53
CA GLY A 725 15.58 38.20 -10.54
C GLY A 725 16.19 38.68 -11.85
N ARG A 726 17.13 39.62 -11.71
CA ARG A 726 17.75 40.30 -12.86
C ARG A 726 18.69 39.46 -13.72
N GLU A 727 18.99 38.21 -13.28
CA GLU A 727 19.99 37.36 -13.92
C GLU A 727 19.38 36.08 -14.54
N LEU A 728 18.04 36.05 -14.71
CA LEU A 728 17.38 34.88 -15.25
C LEU A 728 16.96 35.08 -16.70
N ASP A 729 17.25 34.10 -17.52
CA ASP A 729 16.71 34.02 -18.89
C ASP A 729 15.32 33.37 -18.90
N LEU A 730 14.52 33.62 -19.90
CA LEU A 730 13.23 32.98 -20.10
C LEU A 730 13.42 31.76 -21.01
N ARG A 731 13.22 30.58 -20.48
CA ARG A 731 13.18 29.36 -21.28
C ARG A 731 11.76 29.07 -21.72
N ILE A 732 11.56 29.01 -23.03
CA ILE A 732 10.30 28.57 -23.64
C ILE A 732 10.41 27.07 -23.96
N GLU A 733 9.43 26.28 -23.51
CA GLU A 733 9.35 24.85 -23.77
C GLU A 733 8.09 24.50 -24.55
N THR A 734 8.24 23.73 -25.61
CA THR A 734 7.16 23.23 -26.46
C THR A 734 7.28 21.72 -26.67
N LEU A 735 6.16 21.03 -26.95
CA LEU A 735 6.15 19.61 -27.29
C LEU A 735 6.48 19.35 -28.76
N GLN A 736 6.47 20.38 -29.60
CA GLN A 736 6.76 20.31 -31.02
C GLN A 736 7.81 21.35 -31.40
N ARG A 737 8.50 21.14 -32.49
CA ARG A 737 9.44 22.14 -33.05
C ARG A 737 8.70 23.43 -33.32
N ALA A 738 9.25 24.54 -32.85
CA ALA A 738 8.71 25.88 -33.07
C ALA A 738 9.84 26.89 -33.37
N VAL A 739 9.49 28.01 -33.99
CA VAL A 739 10.26 29.23 -33.98
C VAL A 739 9.56 30.20 -33.05
N VAL A 740 10.25 30.62 -32.00
CA VAL A 740 9.75 31.64 -31.06
C VAL A 740 10.09 33.01 -31.66
N HIS A 741 9.04 33.75 -32.04
CA HIS A 741 9.13 35.12 -32.47
C HIS A 741 8.89 36.01 -31.26
N TRP A 742 9.81 36.87 -30.85
CA TRP A 742 9.78 37.57 -29.60
C TRP A 742 10.35 38.98 -29.64
N SER A 743 9.93 39.82 -28.70
CA SER A 743 10.31 41.24 -28.54
C SER A 743 10.42 41.61 -27.07
N THR A 744 11.25 42.64 -26.77
CA THR A 744 11.38 43.27 -25.45
C THR A 744 11.06 44.77 -25.48
N ASP A 745 10.60 45.28 -26.62
CA ASP A 745 10.34 46.70 -26.88
C ASP A 745 8.98 46.94 -27.53
N ASP A 746 7.98 46.16 -27.15
CA ASP A 746 6.60 46.26 -27.62
C ASP A 746 6.44 46.12 -29.14
N TRP A 747 7.14 45.11 -29.69
CA TRP A 747 7.19 44.80 -31.12
C TRP A 747 7.84 45.83 -32.00
N ALA A 748 8.54 46.85 -31.43
CA ALA A 748 9.31 47.82 -32.22
C ALA A 748 10.49 47.12 -32.94
N SER A 749 11.07 46.11 -32.33
CA SER A 749 11.98 45.17 -32.97
C SER A 749 11.56 43.74 -32.56
N ALA A 750 11.74 42.77 -33.46
CA ALA A 750 11.48 41.34 -33.22
C ALA A 750 12.70 40.49 -33.56
N ARG A 751 12.78 39.35 -32.88
CA ARG A 751 13.82 38.32 -33.07
C ARG A 751 13.20 36.96 -33.21
N ASP A 752 13.85 36.06 -33.97
CA ASP A 752 13.46 34.68 -34.10
C ASP A 752 14.46 33.78 -33.39
N THR A 753 13.98 32.84 -32.60
CA THR A 753 14.79 31.80 -31.96
C THR A 753 14.18 30.44 -32.27
N GLU A 754 14.90 29.58 -33.00
CA GLU A 754 14.45 28.21 -33.23
C GLU A 754 14.60 27.39 -31.97
N THR A 755 13.59 26.55 -31.70
CA THR A 755 13.69 25.57 -30.59
C THR A 755 14.62 24.41 -30.97
N ARG A 756 15.44 23.95 -30.01
CA ARG A 756 16.28 22.74 -30.14
C ARG A 756 15.61 21.56 -29.41
N SER A 757 15.70 20.37 -29.98
CA SER A 757 15.21 19.16 -29.32
C SER A 757 16.09 18.78 -28.14
N THR A 758 15.51 18.32 -27.06
CA THR A 758 16.21 17.75 -25.90
C THR A 758 16.39 16.23 -25.99
N GLY A 759 15.82 15.60 -27.01
CA GLY A 759 15.75 14.13 -27.12
C GLY A 759 14.69 13.45 -26.22
N LEU A 760 13.96 14.21 -25.40
CA LEU A 760 12.94 13.73 -24.44
C LEU A 760 11.51 14.20 -24.80
N GLY A 761 11.27 14.55 -26.07
CA GLY A 761 9.96 15.05 -26.53
C GLY A 761 9.68 16.49 -26.15
N ILE A 762 10.67 17.22 -25.64
CA ILE A 762 10.61 18.66 -25.38
C ILE A 762 11.54 19.38 -26.33
N HIS A 763 11.10 20.54 -26.84
CA HIS A 763 11.87 21.48 -27.58
C HIS A 763 12.03 22.78 -26.79
N VAL A 764 13.24 23.34 -26.71
CA VAL A 764 13.57 24.50 -25.88
C VAL A 764 14.15 25.66 -26.68
N ALA A 765 13.73 26.88 -26.33
CA ALA A 765 14.36 28.11 -26.77
C ALA A 765 14.67 28.99 -25.56
N ASP A 766 15.92 29.41 -25.40
CA ASP A 766 16.33 30.26 -24.28
C ASP A 766 16.36 31.71 -24.79
N LEU A 767 15.48 32.56 -24.25
CA LEU A 767 15.36 33.96 -24.57
C LEU A 767 16.20 34.78 -23.56
N PRO A 768 17.21 35.55 -24.02
CA PRO A 768 18.05 36.34 -23.13
C PRO A 768 17.26 37.52 -22.51
N ALA A 769 16.77 37.29 -21.33
CA ALA A 769 16.03 38.23 -20.51
C ALA A 769 16.87 38.76 -19.34
N ALA A 770 18.01 38.14 -19.05
CA ALA A 770 18.95 38.59 -18.02
C ALA A 770 19.42 40.03 -18.28
N GLY A 771 19.30 40.92 -17.27
CA GLY A 771 19.69 42.29 -17.38
C GLY A 771 18.62 43.26 -17.90
N LEU A 772 17.43 42.80 -18.30
CA LEU A 772 16.31 43.66 -18.61
C LEU A 772 15.89 44.47 -17.38
N PRO A 773 15.44 45.76 -17.54
CA PRO A 773 14.98 46.56 -16.41
C PRO A 773 13.69 45.98 -15.81
N GLN A 774 13.52 46.22 -14.52
CA GLN A 774 12.27 45.88 -13.83
C GLN A 774 11.07 46.58 -14.49
N GLY A 775 9.95 45.87 -14.69
CA GLY A 775 8.77 46.31 -15.39
C GLY A 775 8.83 46.21 -16.93
N ALA A 776 9.95 45.69 -17.46
CA ALA A 776 10.00 45.34 -18.89
C ALA A 776 9.15 44.08 -19.16
N TRP A 777 8.76 43.91 -20.39
CA TRP A 777 8.00 42.75 -20.85
C TRP A 777 8.77 41.99 -21.91
N VAL A 778 8.76 40.68 -21.83
CA VAL A 778 9.15 39.77 -22.90
C VAL A 778 7.87 39.27 -23.56
N ARG A 779 7.60 39.71 -24.77
CA ARG A 779 6.45 39.30 -25.58
C ARG A 779 6.89 38.31 -26.62
N PHE A 780 6.11 37.28 -26.88
CA PHE A 780 6.43 36.26 -27.87
C PHE A 780 5.19 35.55 -28.41
N THR A 781 5.36 34.99 -29.60
CA THR A 781 4.39 34.09 -30.24
C THR A 781 5.15 32.97 -30.95
N PHE A 782 4.45 32.02 -31.53
CA PHE A 782 5.07 30.86 -32.16
C PHE A 782 4.73 30.76 -33.65
N TYR A 783 5.72 30.43 -34.43
CA TYR A 783 5.52 29.83 -35.74
C TYR A 783 5.82 28.34 -35.66
N TRP A 784 4.89 27.53 -36.14
CA TRP A 784 5.00 26.07 -36.17
C TRP A 784 5.42 25.59 -37.54
N PRO A 785 6.70 25.25 -37.77
CA PRO A 785 7.20 24.93 -39.10
C PRO A 785 6.52 23.70 -39.72
N ASP A 786 6.26 22.67 -38.97
CA ASP A 786 5.66 21.43 -39.46
C ASP A 786 4.18 21.62 -39.87
N ALA A 787 3.49 22.52 -39.23
CA ALA A 787 2.10 22.91 -39.56
C ALA A 787 2.02 24.13 -40.51
N ALA A 788 3.16 24.78 -40.81
CA ALA A 788 3.27 26.00 -41.60
C ALA A 788 2.29 27.12 -41.16
N ARG A 789 2.14 27.30 -39.86
CA ARG A 789 1.17 28.28 -39.30
C ARG A 789 1.72 29.02 -38.08
N TRP A 790 1.20 30.19 -37.82
CA TRP A 790 1.37 30.94 -36.59
C TRP A 790 0.39 30.46 -35.54
N GLU A 791 0.75 30.67 -34.25
CA GLU A 791 -0.11 30.34 -33.09
C GLU A 791 -1.39 31.21 -33.08
N GLY A 792 -1.26 32.48 -33.48
CA GLY A 792 -2.37 33.41 -33.54
C GLY A 792 -2.72 34.07 -32.19
N GLU A 793 -1.90 33.86 -31.18
CA GLU A 793 -1.96 34.46 -29.85
C GLU A 793 -0.58 34.96 -29.45
N ASP A 794 -0.49 36.10 -28.79
CA ASP A 794 0.73 36.61 -28.19
C ASP A 794 0.77 36.30 -26.71
N PHE A 795 1.94 35.94 -26.21
CA PHE A 795 2.21 35.69 -24.81
C PHE A 795 3.18 36.70 -24.26
N GLU A 796 3.08 36.94 -22.95
CA GLU A 796 3.93 37.93 -22.30
C GLU A 796 4.36 37.47 -20.89
N VAL A 797 5.58 37.88 -20.53
CA VAL A 797 6.17 37.64 -19.19
C VAL A 797 6.78 38.97 -18.74
N GLU A 798 6.37 39.43 -17.54
CA GLU A 798 6.89 40.63 -16.88
C GLU A 798 8.27 40.36 -16.26
N VAL A 799 9.19 41.29 -16.35
CA VAL A 799 10.46 41.30 -15.60
C VAL A 799 10.23 41.97 -14.25
N GLY A 800 10.32 41.17 -13.15
CA GLY A 800 10.01 41.58 -11.79
C GLY A 800 11.13 42.19 -10.98
#